data_bb354b6869b35d317196f4be1b856f46
#
_entry.id   bb354b6869b35d317196f4be1b856f46
#
_cell.length_a   1.000
_cell.length_b   1.000
_cell.length_c   1.000
_cell.angle_alpha   90.00
_cell.angle_beta   90.00
_cell.angle_gamma   90.00
#
_symmetry.space_group_name_H-M   'P 1'
#
loop_
_entity.id
_entity.type
_entity.pdbx_description
1 polymer ?
#
loop_
_entity_poly.entity_id
_entity_poly.type
_entity_poly.pdbx_seq_one_letter_code
_entity_poly.pdbx_strand_id
1 'polypeptide(L)'
;MNEKSLRILEYNKIIEMLSSKAHSKAGKLLCDGLKPIDNLNEVISSLQNTDDALKRLLRNGNISFAGNKDIRQSLLRLKKGSSLNALELLLICDLLEASSRVKSYLKKEHPDDEDDSLDKYYAMLEPLTKHSLEIRRCIISEDEIADDASSELKAIRRHIKGTNDKIHSELTRMVNTTYRTYLQDAVITMRDGRYCIPVKAEYKSNVPGMVHDQSGSQSTFFIEPAAIVNLNNELKQLSIDEEREVGVILAKLSSDLSDHLDEIMTDSEVLTILDFIFAKANLALDMNATRPLYNVFGHVNLKKARHPLLDKNKVVPIDIKLGYDFDLLIITGPNTGGKTVALKTTGLLSLMGQAGLFIPAKDASELSIFDNIYADIGDEQSIEQSLSTFSSHMKNIVEILHEADEKSLCLFDELGAGTDPIEGAALAISVLSDLHARKVRSVATTHYSELKVYALQEEGVENACCEFDVDTLRPTYRLLIGIAGKSNAFAISSKLGLPSYIIDDAKSRISKKDESFEDVLTELENNRVIIENEKAEIEKLKREIELLKKDYENRQKKLLESKDKIIREATEEAREILQDAKNTADTAIRDLMKKENRGDIRSMERNRTKLREKIDNTNSKVSINSSTVNKKKNKPSDFKLGEDVRIISLNMEGTINSLPDSKGNLYVLCGIMRMQAKMDDIEFIDKPDIIVKDMKFKSGDLSKKSHQKSLSKASSISMEINLLGKMVDEAIAELDKYLDDAYLSHLSSVRIVHGKGTGALRNAIHNYLKNVSYVSSYRLAEYGEGDAGVTIVEFK
;
A
#
# COMPACT_ATOMS: atom_id res chain seq x y z
N MET A 1 17.42 -25.51 -2.37
CA MET A 1 15.98 -25.33 -2.03
C MET A 1 15.21 -26.61 -2.36
N ASN A 2 14.41 -27.12 -1.43
CA ASN A 2 13.72 -28.41 -1.52
C ASN A 2 12.46 -28.32 -2.43
N GLU A 3 12.41 -29.14 -3.50
CA GLU A 3 11.28 -29.11 -4.47
C GLU A 3 9.95 -29.61 -3.88
N LYS A 4 10.01 -30.52 -2.89
CA LYS A 4 8.82 -30.98 -2.17
C LYS A 4 8.16 -29.81 -1.42
N SER A 5 8.97 -28.98 -0.76
CA SER A 5 8.49 -27.80 -0.04
C SER A 5 7.89 -26.73 -0.96
N LEU A 6 8.45 -26.52 -2.15
CA LEU A 6 7.87 -25.62 -3.15
C LEU A 6 6.44 -26.03 -3.52
N ARG A 7 6.20 -27.34 -3.67
CA ARG A 7 4.87 -27.87 -3.99
C ARG A 7 3.91 -27.78 -2.80
N ILE A 8 4.37 -28.14 -1.59
CA ILE A 8 3.56 -28.11 -0.37
C ILE A 8 3.13 -26.66 -0.03
N LEU A 9 4.03 -25.72 -0.19
CA LEU A 9 3.78 -24.29 0.04
C LEU A 9 3.05 -23.61 -1.14
N GLU A 10 2.69 -24.36 -2.17
CA GLU A 10 1.94 -23.88 -3.35
C GLU A 10 2.64 -22.75 -4.13
N TYR A 11 3.99 -22.75 -4.12
CA TYR A 11 4.80 -21.73 -4.83
C TYR A 11 4.52 -21.73 -6.34
N ASN A 12 4.22 -22.90 -6.91
CA ASN A 12 3.84 -23.03 -8.32
C ASN A 12 2.62 -22.16 -8.69
N LYS A 13 1.64 -21.99 -7.78
CA LYS A 13 0.48 -21.12 -8.03
C LYS A 13 0.89 -19.63 -8.11
N ILE A 14 1.90 -19.22 -7.34
CA ILE A 14 2.46 -17.87 -7.44
C ILE A 14 3.16 -17.70 -8.79
N ILE A 15 3.88 -18.71 -9.25
CA ILE A 15 4.51 -18.72 -10.58
C ILE A 15 3.46 -18.63 -11.71
N GLU A 16 2.36 -19.37 -11.60
CA GLU A 16 1.24 -19.26 -12.55
C GLU A 16 0.63 -17.85 -12.57
N MET A 17 0.44 -17.25 -11.39
CA MET A 17 -0.01 -15.87 -11.30
C MET A 17 0.99 -14.88 -11.94
N LEU A 18 2.29 -15.07 -11.69
CA LEU A 18 3.35 -14.26 -12.30
C LEU A 18 3.36 -14.41 -13.82
N SER A 19 3.35 -15.65 -14.32
CA SER A 19 3.35 -15.98 -15.75
C SER A 19 2.14 -15.38 -16.47
N SER A 20 0.99 -15.28 -15.81
CA SER A 20 -0.19 -14.60 -16.34
C SER A 20 0.01 -13.09 -16.58
N LYS A 21 1.00 -12.46 -15.94
CA LYS A 21 1.32 -11.04 -16.09
C LYS A 21 2.32 -10.76 -17.21
N ALA A 22 3.06 -11.76 -17.65
CA ALA A 22 3.96 -11.62 -18.79
C ALA A 22 3.21 -11.68 -20.12
N HIS A 23 3.59 -10.82 -21.06
CA HIS A 23 2.93 -10.69 -22.35
C HIS A 23 3.54 -11.62 -23.42
N SER A 24 4.86 -11.77 -23.42
CA SER A 24 5.59 -12.57 -24.41
C SER A 24 5.70 -14.04 -23.94
N LYS A 25 5.76 -14.95 -24.92
CA LYS A 25 6.01 -16.37 -24.63
C LYS A 25 7.38 -16.59 -23.96
N ALA A 26 8.39 -15.82 -24.35
CA ALA A 26 9.72 -15.89 -23.76
C ALA A 26 9.72 -15.34 -22.31
N GLY A 27 9.02 -14.24 -22.05
CA GLY A 27 8.83 -13.71 -20.70
C GLY A 27 8.10 -14.69 -19.77
N LYS A 28 7.07 -15.39 -20.28
CA LYS A 28 6.38 -16.45 -19.52
C LYS A 28 7.33 -17.61 -19.16
N LEU A 29 8.18 -18.02 -20.07
CA LEU A 29 9.19 -19.07 -19.79
C LEU A 29 10.17 -18.64 -18.69
N LEU A 30 10.57 -17.36 -18.66
CA LEU A 30 11.38 -16.84 -17.54
C LEU A 30 10.61 -16.83 -16.22
N CYS A 31 9.31 -16.49 -16.25
CA CYS A 31 8.45 -16.58 -15.07
C CYS A 31 8.33 -18.01 -14.56
N ASP A 32 8.05 -18.97 -15.47
CA ASP A 32 7.86 -20.39 -15.14
C ASP A 32 9.15 -21.03 -14.58
N GLY A 33 10.30 -20.53 -15.01
CA GLY A 33 11.63 -20.96 -14.55
C GLY A 33 12.11 -20.27 -13.26
N LEU A 34 11.34 -19.36 -12.67
CA LEU A 34 11.79 -18.58 -11.52
C LEU A 34 11.86 -19.46 -10.26
N LYS A 35 13.05 -19.57 -9.69
CA LYS A 35 13.31 -20.28 -8.43
C LYS A 35 13.84 -19.32 -7.37
N PRO A 36 13.60 -19.60 -6.07
CA PRO A 36 14.20 -18.85 -4.98
C PRO A 36 15.73 -18.92 -5.03
N ILE A 37 16.40 -17.81 -4.75
CA ILE A 37 17.85 -17.61 -4.82
C ILE A 37 18.41 -17.62 -3.39
N ASP A 38 19.57 -18.20 -3.19
CA ASP A 38 20.30 -18.25 -1.89
C ASP A 38 21.36 -17.13 -1.77
N ASN A 39 21.61 -16.37 -2.84
CA ASN A 39 22.56 -15.27 -2.84
C ASN A 39 21.89 -13.93 -2.53
N LEU A 40 22.26 -13.33 -1.39
CA LEU A 40 21.69 -12.05 -0.93
C LEU A 40 21.81 -10.91 -1.97
N ASN A 41 22.97 -10.79 -2.65
CA ASN A 41 23.19 -9.71 -3.61
C ASN A 41 22.29 -9.85 -4.84
N GLU A 42 22.07 -11.07 -5.30
CA GLU A 42 21.17 -11.35 -6.42
C GLU A 42 19.71 -11.09 -6.04
N VAL A 43 19.29 -11.48 -4.84
CA VAL A 43 17.94 -11.18 -4.31
C VAL A 43 17.72 -9.68 -4.23
N ILE A 44 18.67 -8.92 -3.63
CA ILE A 44 18.57 -7.45 -3.52
C ILE A 44 18.52 -6.80 -4.91
N SER A 45 19.37 -7.23 -5.84
CA SER A 45 19.36 -6.73 -7.22
C SER A 45 18.03 -7.01 -7.94
N SER A 46 17.48 -8.23 -7.76
CA SER A 46 16.20 -8.61 -8.33
C SER A 46 15.04 -7.80 -7.75
N LEU A 47 15.05 -7.57 -6.43
CA LEU A 47 14.07 -6.72 -5.76
C LEU A 47 14.20 -5.26 -6.20
N GLN A 48 15.43 -4.77 -6.43
CA GLN A 48 15.66 -3.41 -6.93
C GLN A 48 15.08 -3.23 -8.34
N ASN A 49 15.31 -4.18 -9.25
CA ASN A 49 14.71 -4.15 -10.59
C ASN A 49 13.17 -4.10 -10.51
N THR A 50 12.57 -4.89 -9.60
CA THR A 50 11.12 -4.91 -9.38
C THR A 50 10.61 -3.58 -8.81
N ASP A 51 11.36 -2.96 -7.89
CA ASP A 51 11.02 -1.67 -7.26
C ASP A 51 11.03 -0.53 -8.30
N ASP A 52 12.07 -0.47 -9.10
CA ASP A 52 12.23 0.57 -10.12
C ASP A 52 11.17 0.41 -11.23
N ALA A 53 10.86 -0.83 -11.64
CA ALA A 53 9.76 -1.09 -12.56
C ALA A 53 8.40 -0.68 -11.97
N LEU A 54 8.16 -0.97 -10.67
CA LEU A 54 6.94 -0.56 -9.98
C LEU A 54 6.80 0.96 -9.91
N LYS A 55 7.88 1.68 -9.58
CA LYS A 55 7.90 3.16 -9.58
C LYS A 55 7.56 3.72 -10.96
N ARG A 56 8.14 3.14 -12.03
CA ARG A 56 7.83 3.55 -13.41
C ARG A 56 6.40 3.24 -13.81
N LEU A 57 5.84 2.07 -13.40
CA LEU A 57 4.43 1.75 -13.62
C LEU A 57 3.48 2.74 -12.93
N LEU A 58 3.80 3.17 -11.70
CA LEU A 58 3.01 4.14 -10.96
C LEU A 58 3.10 5.55 -11.55
N ARG A 59 4.24 5.93 -12.15
CA ARG A 59 4.46 7.25 -12.78
C ARG A 59 3.89 7.29 -14.20
N ASN A 60 4.26 6.32 -15.05
CA ASN A 60 4.05 6.37 -16.50
C ASN A 60 2.90 5.46 -16.98
N GLY A 61 2.26 4.69 -16.06
CA GLY A 61 1.22 3.73 -16.40
C GLY A 61 1.76 2.42 -16.99
N ASN A 62 0.85 1.58 -17.47
CA ASN A 62 1.19 0.25 -18.00
C ASN A 62 1.95 0.33 -19.33
N ILE A 63 2.91 -0.58 -19.49
CA ILE A 63 3.67 -0.80 -20.72
C ILE A 63 3.24 -2.10 -21.39
N SER A 64 3.23 -2.13 -22.73
CA SER A 64 2.92 -3.32 -23.50
C SER A 64 4.16 -3.87 -24.20
N PHE A 65 4.45 -5.13 -23.96
CA PHE A 65 5.50 -5.92 -24.64
C PHE A 65 4.93 -6.74 -25.82
N ALA A 66 3.70 -6.43 -26.26
CA ALA A 66 3.12 -7.04 -27.45
C ALA A 66 4.00 -6.76 -28.66
N GLY A 67 4.29 -7.81 -29.44
CA GLY A 67 5.25 -7.77 -30.56
C GLY A 67 6.54 -8.54 -30.29
N ASN A 68 6.92 -8.78 -29.05
CA ASN A 68 8.05 -9.64 -28.72
C ASN A 68 7.67 -11.13 -28.87
N LYS A 69 7.70 -11.62 -30.11
CA LYS A 69 7.44 -13.01 -30.47
C LYS A 69 8.77 -13.76 -30.70
N ASP A 70 8.70 -15.10 -30.78
CA ASP A 70 9.90 -15.92 -31.01
C ASP A 70 10.38 -15.80 -32.47
N ILE A 71 11.46 -15.07 -32.64
CA ILE A 71 12.09 -14.81 -33.94
C ILE A 71 13.41 -15.58 -34.16
N ARG A 72 13.80 -16.46 -33.24
CA ARG A 72 15.11 -17.15 -33.26
C ARG A 72 15.34 -17.92 -34.54
N GLN A 73 14.31 -18.58 -35.09
CA GLN A 73 14.41 -19.30 -36.36
C GLN A 73 14.65 -18.35 -37.52
N SER A 74 13.99 -17.20 -37.55
CA SER A 74 14.16 -16.18 -38.58
C SER A 74 15.56 -15.57 -38.55
N LEU A 75 16.09 -15.27 -37.35
CA LEU A 75 17.47 -14.78 -37.20
C LEU A 75 18.51 -15.81 -37.65
N LEU A 76 18.29 -17.10 -37.36
CA LEU A 76 19.18 -18.18 -37.84
C LEU A 76 19.18 -18.30 -39.38
N ARG A 77 18.03 -18.07 -40.04
CA ARG A 77 17.91 -18.05 -41.49
C ARG A 77 18.64 -16.83 -42.09
N LEU A 78 18.46 -15.64 -41.52
CA LEU A 78 19.18 -14.42 -41.91
C LEU A 78 20.69 -14.59 -41.78
N LYS A 79 21.16 -15.16 -40.66
CA LYS A 79 22.58 -15.44 -40.45
C LYS A 79 23.18 -16.38 -41.49
N LYS A 80 22.36 -17.25 -42.09
CA LYS A 80 22.77 -18.14 -43.19
C LYS A 80 22.63 -17.48 -44.57
N GLY A 81 22.24 -16.23 -44.64
CA GLY A 81 22.03 -15.50 -45.92
C GLY A 81 20.75 -15.90 -46.66
N SER A 82 19.77 -16.52 -45.98
CA SER A 82 18.49 -16.87 -46.59
C SER A 82 17.51 -15.72 -46.44
N SER A 83 16.71 -15.44 -47.47
CA SER A 83 15.61 -14.48 -47.38
C SER A 83 14.48 -15.01 -46.52
N LEU A 84 13.83 -14.10 -45.80
CA LEU A 84 12.66 -14.34 -44.98
C LEU A 84 11.38 -14.16 -45.81
N ASN A 85 10.28 -14.81 -45.38
CA ASN A 85 8.96 -14.56 -45.92
C ASN A 85 8.31 -13.34 -45.28
N ALA A 86 7.13 -12.92 -45.78
CA ALA A 86 6.42 -11.74 -45.30
C ALA A 86 6.06 -11.84 -43.82
N LEU A 87 5.57 -12.99 -43.32
CA LEU A 87 5.25 -13.22 -41.92
C LEU A 87 6.48 -13.05 -41.03
N GLU A 88 7.62 -13.65 -41.39
CA GLU A 88 8.84 -13.57 -40.60
C GLU A 88 9.38 -12.13 -40.52
N LEU A 89 9.30 -11.36 -41.62
CA LEU A 89 9.66 -9.94 -41.62
C LEU A 89 8.71 -9.10 -40.78
N LEU A 90 7.40 -9.39 -40.82
CA LEU A 90 6.41 -8.73 -39.95
C LEU A 90 6.66 -9.03 -38.48
N LEU A 91 7.06 -10.25 -38.12
CA LEU A 91 7.40 -10.61 -36.73
C LEU A 91 8.63 -9.81 -36.24
N ILE A 92 9.63 -9.62 -37.06
CA ILE A 92 10.78 -8.77 -36.72
C ILE A 92 10.36 -7.32 -36.64
N CYS A 93 9.51 -6.84 -37.55
CA CYS A 93 8.96 -5.49 -37.50
C CYS A 93 8.18 -5.22 -36.20
N ASP A 94 7.32 -6.15 -35.81
CA ASP A 94 6.55 -6.06 -34.55
C ASP A 94 7.50 -5.94 -33.33
N LEU A 95 8.61 -6.68 -33.34
CA LEU A 95 9.64 -6.61 -32.29
C LEU A 95 10.33 -5.25 -32.27
N LEU A 96 10.76 -4.72 -33.43
CA LEU A 96 11.41 -3.40 -33.53
C LEU A 96 10.45 -2.26 -33.09
N GLU A 97 9.17 -2.36 -33.42
CA GLU A 97 8.16 -1.44 -32.98
C GLU A 97 7.95 -1.54 -31.44
N ALA A 98 7.99 -2.76 -30.89
CA ALA A 98 7.93 -2.97 -29.45
C ALA A 98 9.16 -2.36 -28.74
N SER A 99 10.36 -2.57 -29.33
CA SER A 99 11.61 -1.95 -28.84
C SER A 99 11.50 -0.42 -28.82
N SER A 100 10.97 0.18 -29.87
CA SER A 100 10.77 1.63 -29.96
C SER A 100 9.81 2.16 -28.87
N ARG A 101 8.69 1.45 -28.64
CA ARG A 101 7.72 1.80 -27.58
C ARG A 101 8.37 1.72 -26.20
N VAL A 102 9.07 0.60 -25.93
CA VAL A 102 9.72 0.36 -24.64
C VAL A 102 10.85 1.36 -24.41
N LYS A 103 11.66 1.64 -25.41
CA LYS A 103 12.71 2.66 -25.33
C LYS A 103 12.12 4.04 -25.01
N SER A 104 11.01 4.41 -25.65
CA SER A 104 10.31 5.67 -25.38
C SER A 104 9.75 5.73 -23.96
N TYR A 105 9.19 4.63 -23.46
CA TYR A 105 8.67 4.51 -22.10
C TYR A 105 9.77 4.59 -21.04
N LEU A 106 10.93 3.99 -21.28
CA LEU A 106 12.07 3.99 -20.36
C LEU A 106 12.83 5.33 -20.35
N LYS A 107 12.60 6.21 -21.32
CA LYS A 107 13.28 7.51 -21.42
C LYS A 107 12.98 8.35 -20.17
N LYS A 108 14.02 8.94 -19.57
CA LYS A 108 13.88 9.90 -18.47
C LYS A 108 13.15 11.15 -18.92
N GLU A 109 12.26 11.65 -18.07
CA GLU A 109 11.53 12.90 -18.34
C GLU A 109 12.41 14.13 -18.14
N HIS A 110 13.29 14.09 -17.12
CA HIS A 110 14.25 15.15 -16.83
C HIS A 110 15.69 14.60 -16.76
N PRO A 111 16.69 15.35 -17.20
CA PRO A 111 18.11 14.94 -17.12
C PRO A 111 18.61 14.73 -15.68
N ASP A 112 17.96 15.38 -14.69
CA ASP A 112 18.32 15.32 -13.28
C ASP A 112 17.62 14.16 -12.52
N ASP A 113 16.82 13.35 -13.21
CA ASP A 113 16.23 12.15 -12.62
C ASP A 113 17.35 11.17 -12.21
N GLU A 114 17.25 10.62 -11.00
CA GLU A 114 18.21 9.64 -10.50
C GLU A 114 18.28 8.40 -11.42
N ASP A 115 19.48 7.85 -11.56
CA ASP A 115 19.69 6.61 -12.30
C ASP A 115 19.04 5.45 -11.57
N ASP A 116 18.30 4.62 -12.31
CA ASP A 116 17.69 3.40 -11.78
C ASP A 116 18.26 2.15 -12.45
N SER A 117 17.91 0.98 -11.92
CA SER A 117 18.42 -0.30 -12.43
C SER A 117 17.97 -0.65 -13.85
N LEU A 118 16.97 0.05 -14.41
CA LEU A 118 16.43 -0.18 -15.76
C LEU A 118 17.12 0.66 -16.82
N ASP A 119 17.89 1.68 -16.46
CA ASP A 119 18.59 2.55 -17.43
C ASP A 119 19.60 1.79 -18.29
N LYS A 120 20.19 0.72 -17.74
CA LYS A 120 21.07 -0.17 -18.53
C LYS A 120 20.34 -0.80 -19.73
N TYR A 121 19.06 -1.16 -19.55
CA TYR A 121 18.24 -1.74 -20.63
C TYR A 121 17.85 -0.68 -21.67
N TYR A 122 17.59 0.56 -21.22
CA TYR A 122 17.39 1.69 -22.14
C TYR A 122 18.58 1.90 -23.08
N ALA A 123 19.79 1.83 -22.52
CA ALA A 123 21.02 2.00 -23.30
C ALA A 123 21.26 0.87 -24.33
N MET A 124 20.81 -0.36 -24.02
CA MET A 124 20.99 -1.54 -24.87
C MET A 124 20.01 -1.63 -26.04
N LEU A 125 18.82 -0.97 -25.94
CA LEU A 125 17.78 -1.06 -26.97
C LEU A 125 18.16 -0.23 -28.21
N GLU A 126 18.11 -0.85 -29.40
CA GLU A 126 18.29 -0.21 -30.69
C GLU A 126 17.13 -0.51 -31.66
N PRO A 127 16.05 0.28 -31.62
CA PRO A 127 14.77 -0.06 -32.25
C PRO A 127 14.77 -0.01 -33.79
N LEU A 128 15.88 0.28 -34.47
CA LEU A 128 16.02 0.28 -35.92
C LEU A 128 14.80 0.81 -36.70
N THR A 129 14.28 1.99 -36.25
CA THR A 129 12.98 2.54 -36.68
C THR A 129 12.87 2.71 -38.21
N LYS A 130 13.98 2.96 -38.91
CA LYS A 130 13.99 3.08 -40.39
C LYS A 130 13.60 1.76 -41.03
N HIS A 131 14.12 0.64 -40.53
CA HIS A 131 13.86 -0.68 -41.08
C HIS A 131 12.43 -1.14 -40.77
N SER A 132 11.92 -0.88 -39.55
CA SER A 132 10.54 -1.22 -39.24
C SER A 132 9.54 -0.44 -40.12
N LEU A 133 9.77 0.84 -40.34
CA LEU A 133 8.93 1.66 -41.22
C LEU A 133 8.98 1.17 -42.68
N GLU A 134 10.17 0.77 -43.18
CA GLU A 134 10.30 0.27 -44.55
C GLU A 134 9.59 -1.08 -44.71
N ILE A 135 9.71 -1.98 -43.73
CA ILE A 135 8.98 -3.26 -43.75
C ILE A 135 7.47 -3.00 -43.78
N ARG A 136 6.95 -2.12 -42.91
CA ARG A 136 5.50 -1.78 -42.89
C ARG A 136 5.02 -1.11 -44.17
N ARG A 137 5.90 -0.33 -44.82
CA ARG A 137 5.59 0.28 -46.12
C ARG A 137 5.45 -0.78 -47.21
N CYS A 138 6.33 -1.80 -47.19
CA CYS A 138 6.36 -2.83 -48.23
C CYS A 138 5.38 -3.98 -48.00
N ILE A 139 5.10 -4.34 -46.73
CA ILE A 139 4.30 -5.53 -46.37
C ILE A 139 3.05 -5.10 -45.61
N ILE A 140 1.87 -5.29 -46.20
CA ILE A 140 0.59 -4.97 -45.62
C ILE A 140 0.15 -6.10 -44.69
N SER A 141 0.22 -7.33 -45.14
CA SER A 141 -0.14 -8.53 -44.37
C SER A 141 0.73 -9.73 -44.77
N GLU A 142 0.52 -10.88 -44.15
CA GLU A 142 1.24 -12.13 -44.43
C GLU A 142 1.16 -12.51 -45.91
N ASP A 143 0.01 -12.26 -46.58
CA ASP A 143 -0.29 -12.63 -47.94
C ASP A 143 -0.25 -11.45 -48.92
N GLU A 144 0.00 -10.23 -48.43
CA GLU A 144 -0.13 -9.04 -49.28
C GLU A 144 1.07 -8.09 -49.15
N ILE A 145 1.74 -7.89 -50.29
CA ILE A 145 2.80 -6.89 -50.46
C ILE A 145 2.18 -5.64 -51.10
N ALA A 146 2.55 -4.47 -50.61
CA ALA A 146 2.03 -3.18 -51.08
C ALA A 146 2.36 -2.94 -52.55
N ASP A 147 1.46 -2.37 -53.32
CA ASP A 147 1.68 -2.03 -54.73
C ASP A 147 2.86 -1.09 -54.95
N ASP A 148 3.15 -0.26 -53.99
CA ASP A 148 4.24 0.74 -54.02
C ASP A 148 5.49 0.27 -53.27
N ALA A 149 5.59 -1.03 -52.94
CA ALA A 149 6.79 -1.62 -52.37
C ALA A 149 7.99 -1.46 -53.30
N SER A 150 7.77 -1.60 -54.63
CA SER A 150 8.73 -1.19 -55.64
C SER A 150 8.04 -0.57 -56.87
N SER A 151 8.80 0.20 -57.68
CA SER A 151 8.28 0.76 -58.93
C SER A 151 7.94 -0.34 -59.94
N GLU A 152 8.72 -1.42 -59.91
CA GLU A 152 8.59 -2.57 -60.81
C GLU A 152 7.30 -3.34 -60.49
N LEU A 153 7.06 -3.69 -59.20
CA LEU A 153 5.84 -4.37 -58.76
C LEU A 153 4.58 -3.58 -59.14
N LYS A 154 4.63 -2.27 -58.96
CA LYS A 154 3.52 -1.37 -59.32
C LYS A 154 3.25 -1.37 -60.83
N ALA A 155 4.30 -1.42 -61.65
CA ALA A 155 4.18 -1.50 -63.13
C ALA A 155 3.60 -2.84 -63.55
N ILE A 156 4.10 -3.96 -62.98
CA ILE A 156 3.61 -5.31 -63.26
C ILE A 156 2.12 -5.44 -62.88
N ARG A 157 1.71 -5.04 -61.67
CA ARG A 157 0.31 -5.11 -61.23
C ARG A 157 -0.63 -4.24 -62.06
N ARG A 158 -0.16 -3.06 -62.50
CA ARG A 158 -0.92 -2.23 -63.45
C ARG A 158 -1.09 -2.94 -64.79
N HIS A 159 -0.07 -3.64 -65.25
CA HIS A 159 -0.14 -4.40 -66.53
C HIS A 159 -1.06 -5.61 -66.40
N ILE A 160 -0.99 -6.35 -65.25
CA ILE A 160 -1.94 -7.45 -64.94
C ILE A 160 -3.38 -6.96 -65.02
N LYS A 161 -3.68 -5.85 -64.34
CA LYS A 161 -5.03 -5.25 -64.35
C LYS A 161 -5.46 -4.87 -65.75
N GLY A 162 -4.59 -4.22 -66.52
CA GLY A 162 -4.88 -3.83 -67.92
C GLY A 162 -5.10 -5.04 -68.82
N THR A 163 -4.33 -6.11 -68.66
CA THR A 163 -4.48 -7.36 -69.45
C THR A 163 -5.77 -8.10 -69.04
N ASN A 164 -6.09 -8.14 -67.72
CA ASN A 164 -7.38 -8.69 -67.26
C ASN A 164 -8.57 -7.92 -67.85
N ASP A 165 -8.54 -6.59 -67.85
CA ASP A 165 -9.62 -5.75 -68.43
C ASP A 165 -9.80 -6.02 -69.93
N LYS A 166 -8.70 -6.21 -70.68
CA LYS A 166 -8.74 -6.61 -72.10
C LYS A 166 -9.36 -7.99 -72.29
N ILE A 167 -8.92 -9.01 -71.52
CA ILE A 167 -9.48 -10.35 -71.56
C ILE A 167 -10.99 -10.32 -71.28
N HIS A 168 -11.38 -9.64 -70.21
CA HIS A 168 -12.81 -9.52 -69.87
C HIS A 168 -13.64 -8.83 -70.94
N SER A 169 -13.17 -7.75 -71.54
CA SER A 169 -13.86 -7.04 -72.62
C SER A 169 -14.02 -7.93 -73.89
N GLU A 170 -12.97 -8.62 -74.31
CA GLU A 170 -13.01 -9.51 -75.45
C GLU A 170 -13.90 -10.74 -75.19
N LEU A 171 -13.80 -11.38 -74.05
CA LEU A 171 -14.63 -12.52 -73.68
C LEU A 171 -16.13 -12.11 -73.53
N THR A 172 -16.41 -10.95 -72.96
CA THR A 172 -17.76 -10.41 -72.82
C THR A 172 -18.40 -10.22 -74.25
N ARG A 173 -17.62 -9.68 -75.15
CA ARG A 173 -18.00 -9.57 -76.56
C ARG A 173 -18.32 -10.93 -77.16
N MET A 174 -17.42 -11.92 -76.98
CA MET A 174 -17.56 -13.27 -77.52
C MET A 174 -18.80 -14.00 -76.94
N VAL A 175 -18.98 -13.91 -75.62
CA VAL A 175 -20.09 -14.58 -74.92
C VAL A 175 -21.44 -13.98 -75.32
N ASN A 176 -21.56 -12.68 -75.53
CA ASN A 176 -22.78 -12.00 -75.76
C ASN A 176 -23.16 -11.95 -77.26
N THR A 177 -22.18 -12.06 -78.19
CA THR A 177 -22.43 -11.92 -79.63
C THR A 177 -21.91 -13.12 -80.47
N THR A 178 -20.56 -13.32 -80.52
CA THR A 178 -19.95 -14.23 -81.49
C THR A 178 -20.27 -15.70 -81.23
N TYR A 179 -20.26 -16.17 -79.98
CA TYR A 179 -20.44 -17.59 -79.65
C TYR A 179 -21.66 -17.87 -78.78
N ARG A 180 -22.57 -16.90 -78.57
CA ARG A 180 -23.72 -17.01 -77.69
C ARG A 180 -24.59 -18.29 -77.88
N THR A 181 -24.80 -18.73 -79.12
CA THR A 181 -25.59 -19.90 -79.43
C THR A 181 -24.87 -21.23 -79.15
N TYR A 182 -23.54 -21.23 -79.09
CA TYR A 182 -22.68 -22.41 -78.88
C TYR A 182 -22.38 -22.64 -77.38
N LEU A 183 -22.66 -21.63 -76.51
CA LEU A 183 -22.35 -21.71 -75.07
C LEU A 183 -23.44 -22.50 -74.32
N GLN A 184 -23.04 -23.24 -73.29
CA GLN A 184 -23.92 -23.84 -72.30
C GLN A 184 -24.55 -22.78 -71.43
N ASP A 185 -23.72 -21.87 -70.93
CA ASP A 185 -24.09 -20.70 -70.16
C ASP A 185 -23.27 -19.48 -70.65
N ALA A 186 -23.89 -18.29 -70.62
CA ALA A 186 -23.23 -17.05 -71.05
C ALA A 186 -22.38 -16.45 -69.95
N VAL A 187 -21.36 -17.21 -69.44
CA VAL A 187 -20.47 -16.84 -68.33
C VAL A 187 -19.00 -16.98 -68.74
N ILE A 188 -18.17 -16.18 -68.19
CA ILE A 188 -16.71 -16.28 -68.24
C ILE A 188 -16.28 -17.16 -67.08
N THR A 189 -15.45 -18.18 -67.32
CA THR A 189 -14.98 -19.10 -66.27
C THR A 189 -13.43 -19.13 -66.29
N MET A 190 -12.83 -19.53 -65.16
CA MET A 190 -11.39 -19.76 -65.08
C MET A 190 -11.14 -21.27 -64.90
N ARG A 191 -10.23 -21.84 -65.64
CA ARG A 191 -9.74 -23.22 -65.53
C ARG A 191 -8.23 -23.23 -65.63
N ASP A 192 -7.56 -23.88 -64.68
CA ASP A 192 -6.10 -23.93 -64.60
C ASP A 192 -5.41 -22.54 -64.72
N GLY A 193 -6.04 -21.51 -64.08
CA GLY A 193 -5.55 -20.13 -64.13
C GLY A 193 -5.71 -19.42 -65.48
N ARG A 194 -6.58 -19.95 -66.36
CA ARG A 194 -6.85 -19.39 -67.70
C ARG A 194 -8.31 -19.05 -67.87
N TYR A 195 -8.60 -17.93 -68.47
CA TYR A 195 -9.96 -17.53 -68.81
C TYR A 195 -10.50 -18.37 -69.98
N CYS A 196 -11.65 -19.04 -69.78
CA CYS A 196 -12.31 -19.95 -70.68
C CYS A 196 -13.81 -19.60 -70.77
N ILE A 197 -14.46 -20.10 -71.83
CA ILE A 197 -15.91 -20.07 -72.01
C ILE A 197 -16.47 -21.48 -72.03
N PRO A 198 -17.65 -21.75 -71.46
CA PRO A 198 -18.29 -23.09 -71.43
C PRO A 198 -19.07 -23.35 -72.71
N VAL A 199 -18.52 -24.19 -73.59
CA VAL A 199 -19.08 -24.55 -74.91
C VAL A 199 -19.76 -25.92 -74.81
N LYS A 200 -20.98 -26.06 -75.39
CA LYS A 200 -21.69 -27.36 -75.52
C LYS A 200 -20.85 -28.33 -76.32
N ALA A 201 -20.88 -29.59 -75.97
CA ALA A 201 -20.09 -30.64 -76.64
C ALA A 201 -20.31 -30.72 -78.11
N GLU A 202 -21.56 -30.55 -78.65
CA GLU A 202 -21.96 -30.54 -80.01
C GLU A 202 -21.35 -29.41 -80.87
N TYR A 203 -20.96 -28.30 -80.23
CA TYR A 203 -20.41 -27.11 -80.90
C TYR A 203 -18.92 -26.92 -80.66
N LYS A 204 -18.17 -27.92 -80.11
CA LYS A 204 -16.76 -27.86 -79.82
C LYS A 204 -15.95 -27.40 -81.03
N SER A 205 -16.25 -27.93 -82.27
CA SER A 205 -15.57 -27.57 -83.47
C SER A 205 -15.82 -26.14 -83.99
N ASN A 206 -16.91 -25.50 -83.47
CA ASN A 206 -17.31 -24.18 -83.92
C ASN A 206 -16.62 -23.02 -83.14
N VAL A 207 -15.92 -23.35 -82.08
CA VAL A 207 -15.19 -22.38 -81.27
C VAL A 207 -13.69 -22.74 -81.43
N PRO A 208 -12.92 -22.01 -82.22
CA PRO A 208 -11.49 -22.24 -82.36
C PRO A 208 -10.79 -21.83 -81.06
N GLY A 209 -10.06 -22.77 -80.45
CA GLY A 209 -9.36 -22.57 -79.18
C GLY A 209 -8.84 -23.85 -78.55
N MET A 210 -8.27 -23.73 -77.34
CA MET A 210 -7.71 -24.83 -76.57
C MET A 210 -8.72 -25.30 -75.51
N VAL A 211 -8.93 -26.64 -75.42
CA VAL A 211 -9.79 -27.23 -74.34
C VAL A 211 -8.90 -27.40 -73.08
N HIS A 212 -9.27 -26.81 -72.02
CA HIS A 212 -8.62 -26.95 -70.73
C HIS A 212 -9.31 -27.90 -69.77
N ASP A 213 -10.64 -28.00 -69.84
CA ASP A 213 -11.39 -28.87 -68.95
C ASP A 213 -12.72 -29.33 -69.60
N GLN A 214 -13.33 -30.36 -69.04
CA GLN A 214 -14.63 -30.88 -69.45
C GLN A 214 -15.53 -31.09 -68.21
N SER A 215 -16.80 -30.76 -68.32
CA SER A 215 -17.80 -31.03 -67.25
C SER A 215 -17.85 -32.52 -66.92
N GLY A 216 -18.17 -32.86 -65.63
CA GLY A 216 -18.32 -34.27 -65.22
C GLY A 216 -19.38 -35.06 -65.97
N SER A 217 -20.37 -34.39 -66.59
CA SER A 217 -21.39 -34.97 -67.50
C SER A 217 -20.94 -35.09 -68.97
N GLN A 218 -19.69 -34.63 -69.26
CA GLN A 218 -19.16 -34.57 -70.62
C GLN A 218 -19.97 -33.68 -71.61
N SER A 219 -20.90 -32.95 -71.17
CA SER A 219 -21.82 -32.14 -72.01
C SER A 219 -21.27 -30.75 -72.32
N THR A 220 -20.19 -30.27 -71.58
CA THR A 220 -19.65 -28.94 -71.72
C THR A 220 -18.12 -29.02 -71.77
N PHE A 221 -17.52 -28.34 -72.71
CA PHE A 221 -16.07 -28.10 -72.73
C PHE A 221 -15.74 -26.68 -72.37
N PHE A 222 -14.71 -26.54 -71.51
CA PHE A 222 -14.20 -25.23 -71.17
C PHE A 222 -13.07 -24.90 -72.17
N ILE A 223 -13.38 -24.00 -73.12
CA ILE A 223 -12.50 -23.65 -74.23
C ILE A 223 -11.91 -22.27 -73.95
N GLU A 224 -10.57 -22.16 -74.04
CA GLU A 224 -9.88 -20.92 -74.18
C GLU A 224 -9.90 -20.49 -75.64
N PRO A 225 -10.61 -19.39 -75.99
CA PRO A 225 -10.68 -18.97 -77.40
C PRO A 225 -9.33 -18.56 -77.95
N ALA A 226 -9.05 -18.91 -79.22
CA ALA A 226 -7.76 -18.64 -79.85
C ALA A 226 -7.31 -17.16 -79.78
N ALA A 227 -8.30 -16.20 -79.74
CA ALA A 227 -7.98 -14.78 -79.67
C ALA A 227 -7.51 -14.37 -78.19
N ILE A 228 -7.78 -15.24 -77.22
CA ILE A 228 -7.45 -14.95 -75.79
C ILE A 228 -6.13 -15.63 -75.37
N VAL A 229 -5.66 -16.68 -76.11
CA VAL A 229 -4.48 -17.45 -75.74
C VAL A 229 -3.27 -16.59 -75.45
N ASN A 230 -2.98 -15.59 -76.28
CA ASN A 230 -1.83 -14.70 -76.09
C ASN A 230 -1.97 -13.82 -74.83
N LEU A 231 -3.17 -13.31 -74.55
CA LEU A 231 -3.47 -12.50 -73.35
C LEU A 231 -3.38 -13.34 -72.08
N ASN A 232 -3.86 -14.59 -72.12
CA ASN A 232 -3.75 -15.51 -70.97
C ASN A 232 -2.28 -15.90 -70.72
N ASN A 233 -1.45 -16.08 -71.84
CA ASN A 233 -0.02 -16.34 -71.69
C ASN A 233 0.71 -15.13 -71.12
N GLU A 234 0.36 -13.92 -71.59
CA GLU A 234 0.90 -12.66 -71.03
C GLU A 234 0.54 -12.52 -69.56
N LEU A 235 -0.74 -12.79 -69.17
CA LEU A 235 -1.17 -12.74 -67.78
C LEU A 235 -0.38 -13.73 -66.90
N LYS A 236 -0.17 -14.97 -67.39
CA LYS A 236 0.63 -15.98 -66.67
C LYS A 236 2.08 -15.56 -66.52
N GLN A 237 2.67 -14.95 -67.54
CA GLN A 237 4.03 -14.44 -67.48
C GLN A 237 4.13 -13.29 -66.46
N LEU A 238 3.18 -12.36 -66.47
CA LEU A 238 3.11 -11.27 -65.52
C LEU A 238 2.94 -11.76 -64.06
N SER A 239 2.19 -12.84 -63.84
CA SER A 239 2.09 -13.46 -62.51
C SER A 239 3.40 -14.04 -62.03
N ILE A 240 4.20 -14.67 -62.93
CA ILE A 240 5.55 -15.19 -62.62
C ILE A 240 6.50 -14.03 -62.31
N ASP A 241 6.40 -12.93 -63.10
CA ASP A 241 7.23 -11.75 -62.89
C ASP A 241 6.84 -11.05 -61.57
N GLU A 242 5.57 -11.03 -61.19
CA GLU A 242 5.10 -10.55 -59.88
C GLU A 242 5.67 -11.36 -58.70
N GLU A 243 5.61 -12.71 -58.78
CA GLU A 243 6.17 -13.60 -57.74
C GLU A 243 7.70 -13.39 -57.63
N ARG A 244 8.40 -13.23 -58.78
CA ARG A 244 9.84 -12.95 -58.78
C ARG A 244 10.14 -11.63 -58.11
N GLU A 245 9.41 -10.55 -58.46
CA GLU A 245 9.63 -9.22 -57.93
C GLU A 245 9.33 -9.17 -56.44
N VAL A 246 8.26 -9.83 -55.97
CA VAL A 246 7.96 -10.02 -54.51
C VAL A 246 9.16 -10.70 -53.84
N GLY A 247 9.74 -11.76 -54.46
CA GLY A 247 10.93 -12.40 -53.92
C GLY A 247 12.14 -11.45 -53.81
N VAL A 248 12.34 -10.56 -54.79
CA VAL A 248 13.42 -9.54 -54.79
C VAL A 248 13.19 -8.54 -53.65
N ILE A 249 11.96 -8.06 -53.45
CA ILE A 249 11.60 -7.16 -52.35
C ILE A 249 11.90 -7.82 -51.01
N LEU A 250 11.42 -9.05 -50.78
CA LEU A 250 11.64 -9.78 -49.53
C LEU A 250 13.14 -10.07 -49.29
N ALA A 251 13.88 -10.41 -50.32
CA ALA A 251 15.33 -10.63 -50.25
C ALA A 251 16.07 -9.34 -49.89
N LYS A 252 15.68 -8.20 -50.43
CA LYS A 252 16.27 -6.89 -50.12
C LYS A 252 16.02 -6.53 -48.65
N LEU A 253 14.75 -6.60 -48.18
CA LEU A 253 14.40 -6.33 -46.78
C LEU A 253 15.15 -7.26 -45.82
N SER A 254 15.33 -8.53 -46.22
CA SER A 254 16.09 -9.51 -45.42
C SER A 254 17.59 -9.16 -45.37
N SER A 255 18.17 -8.73 -46.52
CA SER A 255 19.58 -8.31 -46.59
C SER A 255 19.84 -7.08 -45.71
N ASP A 256 18.94 -6.08 -45.78
CA ASP A 256 19.04 -4.86 -44.96
C ASP A 256 19.00 -5.16 -43.45
N LEU A 257 18.26 -6.20 -43.02
CA LEU A 257 18.23 -6.65 -41.62
C LEU A 257 19.43 -7.51 -41.22
N SER A 258 20.08 -8.18 -42.18
CA SER A 258 21.20 -9.07 -41.89
C SER A 258 22.41 -8.35 -41.30
N ASP A 259 22.57 -7.05 -41.61
CA ASP A 259 23.64 -6.20 -41.08
C ASP A 259 23.39 -5.81 -39.61
N HIS A 260 22.18 -6.05 -39.06
CA HIS A 260 21.73 -5.66 -37.72
C HIS A 260 21.28 -6.85 -36.86
N LEU A 261 21.81 -8.03 -37.11
CA LEU A 261 21.40 -9.26 -36.40
C LEU A 261 21.66 -9.20 -34.90
N ASP A 262 22.80 -8.63 -34.49
CA ASP A 262 23.21 -8.58 -33.09
C ASP A 262 22.33 -7.58 -32.32
N GLU A 263 21.97 -6.45 -32.93
CA GLU A 263 21.07 -5.46 -32.34
C GLU A 263 19.64 -6.03 -32.18
N ILE A 264 19.12 -6.72 -33.22
CA ILE A 264 17.78 -7.34 -33.16
C ILE A 264 17.74 -8.43 -32.09
N MET A 265 18.82 -9.23 -31.97
CA MET A 265 18.90 -10.27 -30.94
C MET A 265 18.95 -9.66 -29.55
N THR A 266 19.78 -8.62 -29.35
CA THR A 266 19.85 -7.87 -28.07
C THR A 266 18.51 -7.25 -27.71
N ASP A 267 17.83 -6.62 -28.67
CA ASP A 267 16.47 -6.06 -28.43
C ASP A 267 15.47 -7.13 -27.97
N SER A 268 15.48 -8.31 -28.64
CA SER A 268 14.61 -9.43 -28.25
C SER A 268 14.89 -9.93 -26.82
N GLU A 269 16.18 -10.04 -26.45
CA GLU A 269 16.59 -10.47 -25.11
C GLU A 269 16.21 -9.43 -24.05
N VAL A 270 16.52 -8.16 -24.30
CA VAL A 270 16.19 -7.04 -23.39
C VAL A 270 14.69 -6.92 -23.20
N LEU A 271 13.89 -6.98 -24.27
CA LEU A 271 12.43 -6.96 -24.18
C LEU A 271 11.88 -8.14 -23.36
N THR A 272 12.50 -9.32 -23.49
CA THR A 272 12.12 -10.51 -22.72
C THR A 272 12.41 -10.32 -21.23
N ILE A 273 13.58 -9.79 -20.89
CA ILE A 273 13.97 -9.51 -19.50
C ILE A 273 13.07 -8.42 -18.90
N LEU A 274 12.79 -7.37 -19.66
CA LEU A 274 11.92 -6.29 -19.20
C LEU A 274 10.47 -6.79 -19.00
N ASP A 275 9.93 -7.60 -19.91
CA ASP A 275 8.60 -8.21 -19.76
C ASP A 275 8.51 -9.02 -18.46
N PHE A 276 9.55 -9.78 -18.12
CA PHE A 276 9.66 -10.52 -16.88
C PHE A 276 9.73 -9.59 -15.64
N ILE A 277 10.56 -8.54 -15.68
CA ILE A 277 10.66 -7.58 -14.55
C ILE A 277 9.34 -6.84 -14.35
N PHE A 278 8.71 -6.39 -15.41
CA PHE A 278 7.40 -5.71 -15.32
C PHE A 278 6.26 -6.67 -14.93
N ALA A 279 6.37 -7.96 -15.25
CA ALA A 279 5.44 -8.97 -14.74
C ALA A 279 5.52 -9.08 -13.21
N LYS A 280 6.74 -9.07 -12.62
CA LYS A 280 6.92 -9.01 -11.15
C LYS A 280 6.30 -7.76 -10.54
N ALA A 281 6.53 -6.60 -11.16
CA ALA A 281 5.98 -5.33 -10.68
C ALA A 281 4.44 -5.30 -10.78
N ASN A 282 3.85 -5.81 -11.85
CA ASN A 282 2.40 -5.94 -11.99
C ASN A 282 1.81 -6.91 -10.97
N LEU A 283 2.48 -8.02 -10.67
CA LEU A 283 2.07 -8.94 -9.62
C LEU A 283 2.09 -8.26 -8.24
N ALA A 284 3.13 -7.45 -7.98
CA ALA A 284 3.24 -6.67 -6.75
C ALA A 284 2.07 -5.68 -6.58
N LEU A 285 1.68 -4.97 -7.64
CA LEU A 285 0.50 -4.10 -7.66
C LEU A 285 -0.78 -4.87 -7.35
N ASP A 286 -0.97 -5.98 -8.03
CA ASP A 286 -2.16 -6.81 -7.84
C ASP A 286 -2.30 -7.31 -6.41
N MET A 287 -1.21 -7.71 -5.76
CA MET A 287 -1.21 -8.21 -4.39
C MET A 287 -1.18 -7.10 -3.33
N ASN A 288 -1.07 -5.82 -3.69
CA ASN A 288 -0.70 -4.74 -2.78
C ASN A 288 0.52 -5.14 -1.95
N ALA A 289 1.55 -5.64 -2.64
CA ALA A 289 2.75 -6.16 -2.05
C ALA A 289 3.80 -5.05 -1.86
N THR A 290 4.66 -5.21 -0.86
CA THR A 290 5.75 -4.28 -0.56
C THR A 290 7.10 -4.98 -0.67
N ARG A 291 8.16 -4.20 -0.84
CA ARG A 291 9.52 -4.69 -0.88
C ARG A 291 9.95 -5.17 0.51
N PRO A 292 10.33 -6.46 0.71
CA PRO A 292 10.90 -6.91 1.96
C PRO A 292 12.32 -6.40 2.16
N LEU A 293 12.71 -6.17 3.42
CA LEU A 293 14.09 -5.99 3.83
C LEU A 293 14.74 -7.36 4.03
N TYR A 294 16.05 -7.46 3.75
CA TYR A 294 16.76 -8.72 3.89
C TYR A 294 17.90 -8.65 4.88
N ASN A 295 18.11 -9.74 5.63
CA ASN A 295 19.23 -9.97 6.54
C ASN A 295 19.83 -11.36 6.33
N VAL A 296 20.96 -11.62 6.99
CA VAL A 296 21.67 -12.92 6.98
C VAL A 296 21.69 -13.59 8.35
N PHE A 297 20.94 -13.06 9.32
CA PHE A 297 20.95 -13.48 10.73
C PHE A 297 19.85 -14.49 11.06
N GLY A 298 19.07 -14.91 10.09
CA GLY A 298 17.90 -15.77 10.29
C GLY A 298 16.69 -15.03 10.89
N HIS A 299 16.65 -13.67 10.81
CA HIS A 299 15.54 -12.89 11.33
C HIS A 299 14.40 -12.82 10.33
N VAL A 300 13.20 -13.17 10.76
CA VAL A 300 11.94 -13.00 10.05
C VAL A 300 11.03 -12.09 10.88
N ASN A 301 10.56 -10.99 10.32
CA ASN A 301 9.62 -10.08 10.95
C ASN A 301 8.59 -9.61 9.93
N LEU A 302 7.57 -10.39 9.75
CA LEU A 302 6.46 -10.13 8.85
C LEU A 302 5.40 -9.29 9.57
N LYS A 303 5.11 -8.10 9.05
CA LYS A 303 4.12 -7.17 9.61
C LYS A 303 2.89 -7.16 8.72
N LYS A 304 1.71 -7.44 9.30
CA LYS A 304 0.44 -7.46 8.57
C LYS A 304 0.51 -8.29 7.29
N ALA A 305 1.16 -9.44 7.37
CA ALA A 305 1.33 -10.36 6.25
C ALA A 305 0.00 -11.03 5.88
N ARG A 306 -0.27 -11.14 4.60
CA ARG A 306 -1.48 -11.77 4.05
C ARG A 306 -1.07 -12.94 3.17
N HIS A 307 -1.82 -14.04 3.26
CA HIS A 307 -1.58 -15.17 2.37
C HIS A 307 -1.97 -14.79 0.93
N PRO A 308 -1.03 -14.87 -0.05
CA PRO A 308 -1.24 -14.34 -1.40
C PRO A 308 -2.34 -15.05 -2.20
N LEU A 309 -2.65 -16.30 -1.89
CA LEU A 309 -3.66 -17.10 -2.58
C LEU A 309 -5.07 -16.99 -1.98
N LEU A 310 -5.24 -16.22 -0.89
CA LEU A 310 -6.54 -15.94 -0.31
C LEU A 310 -7.14 -14.64 -0.86
N ASP A 311 -8.47 -14.53 -0.81
CA ASP A 311 -9.20 -13.32 -1.22
C ASP A 311 -8.69 -12.10 -0.43
N LYS A 312 -8.20 -11.09 -1.13
CA LYS A 312 -7.63 -9.84 -0.59
C LYS A 312 -8.55 -9.12 0.39
N ASN A 313 -9.87 -9.23 0.19
CA ASN A 313 -10.87 -8.54 1.00
C ASN A 313 -11.27 -9.32 2.26
N LYS A 314 -10.95 -10.62 2.30
CA LYS A 314 -11.36 -11.51 3.38
C LYS A 314 -10.18 -11.97 4.23
N VAL A 315 -8.97 -11.97 3.68
CA VAL A 315 -7.77 -12.42 4.39
C VAL A 315 -7.46 -11.51 5.58
N VAL A 316 -7.32 -12.09 6.75
CA VAL A 316 -6.90 -11.38 7.96
C VAL A 316 -5.38 -11.31 7.98
N PRO A 317 -4.80 -10.10 8.09
CA PRO A 317 -3.35 -9.95 8.14
C PRO A 317 -2.81 -10.41 9.50
N ILE A 318 -1.67 -11.12 9.47
CA ILE A 318 -0.98 -11.65 10.65
C ILE A 318 0.39 -11.01 10.82
N ASP A 319 0.86 -10.93 12.07
CA ASP A 319 2.22 -10.51 12.41
C ASP A 319 3.01 -11.75 12.85
N ILE A 320 4.22 -11.96 12.30
CA ILE A 320 5.08 -13.11 12.63
C ILE A 320 6.49 -12.62 12.89
N LYS A 321 7.07 -13.05 14.01
CA LYS A 321 8.47 -12.83 14.35
C LYS A 321 9.17 -14.18 14.56
N LEU A 322 10.44 -14.27 14.16
CA LEU A 322 11.30 -15.43 14.39
C LEU A 322 12.76 -15.01 14.28
N GLY A 323 13.63 -15.60 15.07
CA GLY A 323 15.08 -15.41 14.97
C GLY A 323 15.64 -14.23 15.76
N TYR A 324 14.82 -13.44 16.48
CA TYR A 324 15.26 -12.35 17.37
C TYR A 324 15.43 -12.87 18.81
N ASP A 325 14.32 -12.90 19.54
CA ASP A 325 14.27 -13.31 20.94
C ASP A 325 14.14 -14.85 21.05
N PHE A 326 13.65 -15.49 20.01
CA PHE A 326 13.38 -16.93 19.92
C PHE A 326 13.62 -17.45 18.49
N ASP A 327 14.06 -18.67 18.36
CA ASP A 327 14.28 -19.36 17.07
C ASP A 327 13.24 -20.49 16.80
N LEU A 328 12.40 -20.77 17.79
CA LEU A 328 11.30 -21.73 17.67
C LEU A 328 9.96 -21.08 18.09
N LEU A 329 8.97 -21.12 17.19
CA LEU A 329 7.62 -20.63 17.43
C LEU A 329 6.62 -21.79 17.42
N ILE A 330 5.89 -22.00 18.53
CA ILE A 330 4.87 -23.03 18.67
C ILE A 330 3.48 -22.40 18.60
N ILE A 331 2.75 -22.68 17.51
CA ILE A 331 1.41 -22.11 17.27
C ILE A 331 0.35 -23.11 17.74
N THR A 332 -0.50 -22.67 18.67
CA THR A 332 -1.57 -23.46 19.26
C THR A 332 -2.96 -22.91 18.89
N GLY A 333 -4.01 -23.67 19.19
CA GLY A 333 -5.39 -23.27 18.92
C GLY A 333 -6.17 -24.30 18.08
N PRO A 334 -7.46 -24.02 17.77
CA PRO A 334 -8.29 -24.94 16.97
C PRO A 334 -7.81 -25.03 15.52
N ASN A 335 -8.07 -26.19 14.86
CA ASN A 335 -7.65 -26.39 13.46
C ASN A 335 -8.28 -25.38 12.50
N THR A 336 -9.49 -24.96 12.78
CA THR A 336 -10.20 -23.92 12.01
C THR A 336 -9.65 -22.49 12.24
N GLY A 337 -8.74 -22.30 13.21
CA GLY A 337 -8.21 -20.98 13.62
C GLY A 337 -7.20 -20.35 12.65
N GLY A 338 -6.72 -21.08 11.64
CA GLY A 338 -5.77 -20.55 10.65
C GLY A 338 -4.30 -20.89 10.92
N LYS A 339 -4.00 -21.86 11.81
CA LYS A 339 -2.62 -22.32 12.11
C LYS A 339 -1.84 -22.70 10.85
N THR A 340 -2.37 -23.60 10.05
CA THR A 340 -1.78 -24.04 8.77
C THR A 340 -1.59 -22.88 7.79
N VAL A 341 -2.54 -21.93 7.77
CA VAL A 341 -2.43 -20.74 6.92
C VAL A 341 -1.30 -19.82 7.38
N ALA A 342 -1.13 -19.61 8.68
CA ALA A 342 -0.01 -18.82 9.23
C ALA A 342 1.34 -19.44 8.87
N LEU A 343 1.45 -20.76 9.01
CA LEU A 343 2.62 -21.57 8.69
C LEU A 343 2.96 -21.48 7.18
N LYS A 344 1.96 -21.75 6.31
CA LYS A 344 2.10 -21.59 4.86
C LYS A 344 2.46 -20.15 4.46
N THR A 345 1.87 -19.15 5.11
CA THR A 345 2.19 -17.74 4.84
C THR A 345 3.66 -17.45 5.09
N THR A 346 4.20 -17.90 6.22
CA THR A 346 5.62 -17.72 6.57
C THR A 346 6.55 -18.31 5.50
N GLY A 347 6.32 -19.55 5.13
CA GLY A 347 7.13 -20.25 4.14
C GLY A 347 7.00 -19.66 2.74
N LEU A 348 5.77 -19.42 2.29
CA LEU A 348 5.51 -18.93 0.94
C LEU A 348 6.04 -17.50 0.73
N LEU A 349 5.88 -16.61 1.71
CA LEU A 349 6.44 -15.25 1.60
C LEU A 349 7.96 -15.25 1.63
N SER A 350 8.60 -16.16 2.38
CA SER A 350 10.05 -16.35 2.35
C SER A 350 10.53 -16.78 0.96
N LEU A 351 9.84 -17.77 0.35
CA LEU A 351 10.13 -18.23 -1.02
C LEU A 351 9.95 -17.12 -2.06
N MET A 352 8.83 -16.38 -1.97
CA MET A 352 8.54 -15.24 -2.87
C MET A 352 9.62 -14.17 -2.79
N GLY A 353 9.97 -13.75 -1.59
CA GLY A 353 11.00 -12.73 -1.40
C GLY A 353 12.36 -13.18 -1.94
N GLN A 354 12.81 -14.43 -1.66
CA GLN A 354 14.05 -14.99 -2.22
C GLN A 354 14.03 -15.14 -3.75
N ALA A 355 12.84 -15.22 -4.36
CA ALA A 355 12.71 -15.16 -5.82
C ALA A 355 12.75 -13.73 -6.39
N GLY A 356 12.96 -12.71 -5.55
CA GLY A 356 12.93 -11.30 -5.96
C GLY A 356 11.54 -10.78 -6.25
N LEU A 357 10.51 -11.40 -5.66
CA LEU A 357 9.12 -10.92 -5.69
C LEU A 357 8.83 -10.08 -4.44
N PHE A 358 7.98 -9.09 -4.58
CA PHE A 358 7.42 -8.37 -3.44
C PHE A 358 6.42 -9.25 -2.70
N ILE A 359 6.24 -8.99 -1.42
CA ILE A 359 5.38 -9.77 -0.53
C ILE A 359 4.16 -8.98 -0.07
N PRO A 360 2.97 -9.57 0.01
CA PRO A 360 1.76 -8.91 0.51
C PRO A 360 1.81 -8.71 2.03
N ALA A 361 2.69 -7.82 2.48
CA ALA A 361 2.91 -7.45 3.87
C ALA A 361 3.04 -5.93 4.00
N LYS A 362 3.12 -5.41 5.21
CA LYS A 362 3.36 -3.98 5.47
C LYS A 362 4.83 -3.65 5.21
N ASP A 363 5.09 -2.38 4.84
CA ASP A 363 6.45 -1.85 4.72
C ASP A 363 7.32 -2.14 5.95
N ALA A 364 8.62 -2.27 5.72
CA ALA A 364 9.61 -2.67 6.71
C ALA A 364 9.34 -4.07 7.32
N SER A 365 8.71 -4.97 6.57
CA SER A 365 8.76 -6.39 6.82
C SER A 365 10.13 -6.92 6.44
N GLU A 366 10.68 -7.80 7.29
CA GLU A 366 12.04 -8.30 7.15
C GLU A 366 12.05 -9.82 6.97
N LEU A 367 12.86 -10.30 6.05
CA LEU A 367 13.09 -11.71 5.76
C LEU A 367 14.58 -12.02 5.83
N SER A 368 14.91 -13.28 6.05
CA SER A 368 16.27 -13.77 5.92
C SER A 368 16.46 -14.62 4.68
N ILE A 369 17.71 -14.79 4.28
CA ILE A 369 18.07 -15.77 3.26
C ILE A 369 18.20 -17.12 3.94
N PHE A 370 17.44 -18.09 3.45
CA PHE A 370 17.51 -19.50 3.84
C PHE A 370 18.04 -20.33 2.69
N ASP A 371 19.03 -21.20 2.97
CA ASP A 371 19.56 -22.13 1.97
C ASP A 371 18.49 -23.17 1.62
N ASN A 372 17.72 -23.60 2.63
CA ASN A 372 16.58 -24.49 2.46
C ASN A 372 15.38 -24.08 3.33
N ILE A 373 14.20 -24.31 2.77
CA ILE A 373 12.91 -24.20 3.49
C ILE A 373 12.28 -25.57 3.43
N TYR A 374 12.08 -26.19 4.59
CA TYR A 374 11.47 -27.51 4.74
C TYR A 374 10.04 -27.34 5.25
N ALA A 375 9.13 -28.14 4.70
CA ALA A 375 7.73 -28.12 5.09
C ALA A 375 7.20 -29.55 5.26
N ASP A 376 6.65 -29.82 6.43
CA ASP A 376 5.84 -30.98 6.72
C ASP A 376 4.42 -30.49 7.03
N ILE A 377 3.63 -30.27 5.99
CA ILE A 377 2.29 -29.66 6.03
C ILE A 377 1.35 -30.47 5.15
N GLY A 378 0.20 -30.84 5.67
CA GLY A 378 -0.90 -31.43 4.93
C GLY A 378 -1.33 -32.80 5.44
N ASP A 379 -2.66 -33.03 5.42
CA ASP A 379 -3.27 -34.34 5.55
C ASP A 379 -3.08 -35.09 4.23
N GLU A 380 -2.30 -36.16 4.22
CA GLU A 380 -2.31 -37.11 3.12
C GLU A 380 -3.61 -37.97 3.18
N GLN A 381 -4.76 -37.32 3.00
CA GLN A 381 -6.06 -37.98 2.82
C GLN A 381 -6.22 -38.57 1.41
N SER A 382 -5.16 -39.04 0.79
CA SER A 382 -5.28 -39.84 -0.40
C SER A 382 -5.61 -41.28 -0.02
N ILE A 383 -6.80 -41.72 -0.32
CA ILE A 383 -7.37 -43.05 -0.07
C ILE A 383 -6.50 -44.19 -0.64
N GLU A 384 -5.53 -43.89 -1.49
CA GLU A 384 -4.67 -44.84 -2.18
C GLU A 384 -3.36 -45.23 -1.42
N GLN A 385 -2.98 -44.49 -0.36
CA GLN A 385 -1.77 -44.81 0.44
C GLN A 385 -2.11 -45.01 1.91
N SER A 386 -2.59 -46.20 2.24
CA SER A 386 -2.97 -46.65 3.60
C SER A 386 -1.80 -47.01 4.54
N LEU A 387 -0.60 -46.52 4.30
CA LEU A 387 0.44 -46.48 5.32
C LEU A 387 0.17 -45.27 6.21
N SER A 388 -0.04 -45.52 7.51
CA SER A 388 -0.52 -44.52 8.46
C SER A 388 0.07 -43.14 8.22
N THR A 389 -0.75 -42.05 8.24
CA THR A 389 -0.37 -40.68 8.14
C THR A 389 0.84 -40.32 9.00
N PHE A 390 0.93 -40.93 10.21
CA PHE A 390 2.06 -40.82 11.12
C PHE A 390 3.39 -41.29 10.50
N SER A 391 3.42 -42.43 9.79
CA SER A 391 4.67 -42.96 9.21
C SER A 391 5.20 -42.07 8.07
N SER A 392 4.33 -41.45 7.27
CA SER A 392 4.76 -40.55 6.19
C SER A 392 5.30 -39.24 6.74
N HIS A 393 4.64 -38.64 7.74
CA HIS A 393 5.15 -37.47 8.46
C HIS A 393 6.49 -37.75 9.11
N MET A 394 6.60 -38.87 9.83
CA MET A 394 7.84 -39.26 10.52
C MET A 394 9.01 -39.46 9.54
N LYS A 395 8.76 -40.08 8.38
CA LYS A 395 9.78 -40.19 7.34
C LYS A 395 10.27 -38.85 6.84
N ASN A 396 9.34 -37.92 6.60
CA ASN A 396 9.69 -36.54 6.17
C ASN A 396 10.47 -35.79 7.25
N ILE A 397 10.06 -35.93 8.52
CA ILE A 397 10.75 -35.33 9.67
C ILE A 397 12.18 -35.86 9.79
N VAL A 398 12.38 -37.16 9.60
CA VAL A 398 13.72 -37.76 9.61
C VAL A 398 14.61 -37.19 8.51
N GLU A 399 14.08 -37.02 7.28
CA GLU A 399 14.80 -36.38 6.19
C GLU A 399 15.16 -34.91 6.55
N ILE A 400 14.21 -34.15 7.10
CA ILE A 400 14.44 -32.77 7.56
C ILE A 400 15.52 -32.68 8.63
N LEU A 401 15.46 -33.57 9.66
CA LEU A 401 16.45 -33.61 10.75
C LEU A 401 17.88 -33.88 10.26
N HIS A 402 18.03 -34.69 9.20
CA HIS A 402 19.33 -34.96 8.61
C HIS A 402 19.91 -33.83 7.80
N GLU A 403 19.07 -33.01 7.12
CA GLU A 403 19.49 -32.03 6.19
C GLU A 403 19.46 -30.57 6.73
N ALA A 404 18.60 -30.32 7.74
CA ALA A 404 18.40 -28.95 8.26
C ALA A 404 19.61 -28.47 9.07
N ASP A 405 19.95 -27.21 8.89
CA ASP A 405 21.03 -26.49 9.56
C ASP A 405 20.56 -25.10 10.05
N GLU A 406 21.45 -24.31 10.63
CA GLU A 406 21.17 -22.96 11.14
C GLU A 406 20.65 -21.97 10.07
N LYS A 407 20.87 -22.26 8.78
CA LYS A 407 20.39 -21.48 7.64
C LYS A 407 19.11 -22.06 7.03
N SER A 408 18.47 -22.97 7.71
CA SER A 408 17.23 -23.59 7.27
C SER A 408 16.03 -23.02 8.01
N LEU A 409 14.87 -22.99 7.32
CA LEU A 409 13.56 -22.71 7.91
C LEU A 409 12.73 -23.99 7.87
N CYS A 410 12.30 -24.48 9.04
CA CYS A 410 11.50 -25.70 9.18
C CYS A 410 10.06 -25.35 9.59
N LEU A 411 9.09 -25.94 8.91
CA LEU A 411 7.66 -25.69 9.08
C LEU A 411 6.94 -27.01 9.32
N PHE A 412 6.37 -27.21 10.50
CA PHE A 412 5.70 -28.46 10.89
C PHE A 412 4.23 -28.19 11.21
N ASP A 413 3.33 -28.89 10.56
CA ASP A 413 1.91 -28.82 10.86
C ASP A 413 1.48 -30.07 11.65
N GLU A 414 0.79 -29.86 12.76
CA GLU A 414 0.30 -30.90 13.67
C GLU A 414 1.39 -31.93 14.09
N LEU A 415 2.56 -31.42 14.47
CA LEU A 415 3.71 -32.26 14.82
C LEU A 415 3.37 -33.30 15.92
N GLY A 416 3.63 -34.57 15.65
CA GLY A 416 3.35 -35.71 16.54
C GLY A 416 1.93 -36.25 16.43
N ALA A 417 1.07 -35.72 15.55
CA ALA A 417 -0.28 -36.26 15.36
C ALA A 417 -0.29 -37.67 14.73
N GLY A 418 -1.35 -38.40 14.94
CA GLY A 418 -1.59 -39.72 14.32
C GLY A 418 -1.04 -40.93 15.10
N THR A 419 -0.55 -40.75 16.35
CA THR A 419 -0.15 -41.83 17.29
C THR A 419 -0.77 -41.57 18.67
N ASP A 420 -0.36 -42.34 19.68
CA ASP A 420 -0.74 -42.11 21.07
C ASP A 420 -0.36 -40.66 21.47
N PRO A 421 -1.28 -39.88 22.07
CA PRO A 421 -1.03 -38.44 22.36
C PRO A 421 0.19 -38.21 23.25
N ILE A 422 0.48 -39.10 24.20
CA ILE A 422 1.61 -38.93 25.12
C ILE A 422 2.92 -39.21 24.37
N GLU A 423 2.96 -40.26 23.57
CA GLU A 423 4.14 -40.59 22.75
C GLU A 423 4.36 -39.54 21.66
N GLY A 424 3.29 -39.09 21.02
CA GLY A 424 3.33 -38.04 20.00
C GLY A 424 3.86 -36.72 20.53
N ALA A 425 3.40 -36.27 21.70
CA ALA A 425 3.87 -35.05 22.36
C ALA A 425 5.37 -35.20 22.76
N ALA A 426 5.78 -36.32 23.32
CA ALA A 426 7.18 -36.58 23.72
C ALA A 426 8.12 -36.58 22.51
N LEU A 427 7.72 -37.20 21.39
CA LEU A 427 8.49 -37.17 20.12
C LEU A 427 8.56 -35.73 19.55
N ALA A 428 7.45 -35.01 19.53
CA ALA A 428 7.41 -33.64 19.04
C ALA A 428 8.36 -32.72 19.84
N ILE A 429 8.34 -32.77 21.17
CA ILE A 429 9.26 -32.03 22.03
C ILE A 429 10.71 -32.39 21.71
N SER A 430 11.02 -33.70 21.57
CA SER A 430 12.38 -34.16 21.28
C SER A 430 12.89 -33.66 19.93
N VAL A 431 12.05 -33.69 18.87
CA VAL A 431 12.37 -33.18 17.54
C VAL A 431 12.63 -31.66 17.60
N LEU A 432 11.73 -30.93 18.25
CA LEU A 432 11.86 -29.46 18.34
C LEU A 432 13.05 -29.03 19.20
N SER A 433 13.35 -29.80 20.28
CA SER A 433 14.52 -29.55 21.12
C SER A 433 15.84 -29.76 20.37
N ASP A 434 15.93 -30.79 19.51
CA ASP A 434 17.11 -31.00 18.66
C ASP A 434 17.31 -29.86 17.64
N LEU A 435 16.25 -29.42 16.97
CA LEU A 435 16.30 -28.29 16.02
C LEU A 435 16.67 -26.98 16.74
N HIS A 436 16.09 -26.75 17.92
CA HIS A 436 16.41 -25.58 18.75
C HIS A 436 17.85 -25.58 19.20
N ALA A 437 18.38 -26.72 19.68
CA ALA A 437 19.78 -26.85 20.07
C ALA A 437 20.75 -26.54 18.91
N ARG A 438 20.34 -26.84 17.66
CA ARG A 438 21.08 -26.51 16.42
C ARG A 438 20.78 -25.11 15.87
N LYS A 439 19.96 -24.30 16.57
CA LYS A 439 19.53 -22.96 16.18
C LYS A 439 18.85 -22.89 14.81
N VAL A 440 18.16 -23.97 14.43
CA VAL A 440 17.36 -24.03 13.21
C VAL A 440 16.08 -23.19 13.41
N ARG A 441 15.79 -22.26 12.49
CA ARG A 441 14.55 -21.49 12.57
C ARG A 441 13.35 -22.38 12.31
N SER A 442 12.46 -22.52 13.31
CA SER A 442 11.37 -23.48 13.22
C SER A 442 10.04 -22.88 13.63
N VAL A 443 8.98 -23.22 12.89
CA VAL A 443 7.60 -22.92 13.27
C VAL A 443 6.82 -24.22 13.28
N ALA A 444 6.20 -24.58 14.41
CA ALA A 444 5.42 -25.79 14.56
C ALA A 444 4.00 -25.48 14.99
N THR A 445 3.02 -26.18 14.46
CA THR A 445 1.65 -26.13 14.98
C THR A 445 1.35 -27.38 15.77
N THR A 446 0.53 -27.25 16.81
CA THR A 446 0.14 -28.37 17.64
C THR A 446 -1.17 -28.11 18.39
N HIS A 447 -1.78 -29.18 18.89
CA HIS A 447 -2.88 -29.13 19.84
C HIS A 447 -2.54 -29.75 21.19
N TYR A 448 -1.28 -30.22 21.37
CA TYR A 448 -0.82 -30.84 22.64
C TYR A 448 -0.50 -29.76 23.67
N SER A 449 -1.01 -29.96 24.91
CA SER A 449 -0.76 -29.06 26.04
C SER A 449 0.69 -29.13 26.52
N GLU A 450 1.38 -30.26 26.37
CA GLU A 450 2.78 -30.49 26.77
C GLU A 450 3.73 -29.56 25.98
N LEU A 451 3.46 -29.28 24.68
CA LEU A 451 4.27 -28.37 23.90
C LEU A 451 4.08 -26.92 24.32
N LYS A 452 2.90 -26.56 24.83
CA LYS A 452 2.68 -25.21 25.41
C LYS A 452 3.55 -25.02 26.65
N VAL A 453 3.61 -26.05 27.50
CA VAL A 453 4.45 -26.06 28.72
C VAL A 453 5.92 -25.98 28.35
N TYR A 454 6.35 -26.76 27.37
CA TYR A 454 7.73 -26.76 26.86
C TYR A 454 8.14 -25.34 26.41
N ALA A 455 7.30 -24.64 25.65
CA ALA A 455 7.60 -23.28 25.23
C ALA A 455 7.59 -22.23 26.36
N LEU A 456 6.99 -22.51 27.51
CA LEU A 456 7.05 -21.63 28.68
C LEU A 456 8.30 -21.87 29.54
N GLN A 457 8.91 -23.05 29.42
CA GLN A 457 10.05 -23.48 30.24
C GLN A 457 11.39 -23.29 29.55
N GLU A 458 11.41 -23.31 28.21
CA GLU A 458 12.64 -23.28 27.44
C GLU A 458 12.93 -21.89 26.90
N GLU A 459 14.11 -21.35 27.17
CA GLU A 459 14.55 -20.06 26.68
C GLU A 459 14.79 -20.10 25.17
N GLY A 460 14.30 -19.14 24.39
CA GLY A 460 14.41 -19.14 22.92
C GLY A 460 13.30 -19.90 22.20
N VAL A 461 12.30 -20.40 22.95
CA VAL A 461 11.06 -20.99 22.41
C VAL A 461 9.88 -20.13 22.81
N GLU A 462 9.01 -19.79 21.87
CA GLU A 462 7.87 -18.90 22.13
C GLU A 462 6.54 -19.55 21.73
N ASN A 463 5.51 -19.30 22.53
CA ASN A 463 4.14 -19.70 22.23
C ASN A 463 3.46 -18.66 21.32
N ALA A 464 2.58 -19.12 20.45
CA ALA A 464 1.60 -18.29 19.78
C ALA A 464 0.24 -18.99 19.74
N CYS A 465 -0.84 -18.19 19.65
CA CYS A 465 -2.16 -18.74 19.45
C CYS A 465 -2.89 -18.07 18.29
N CYS A 466 -3.72 -18.88 17.61
CA CYS A 466 -4.73 -18.34 16.70
C CYS A 466 -5.95 -17.97 17.52
N GLU A 467 -6.29 -16.68 17.55
CA GLU A 467 -7.41 -16.14 18.30
C GLU A 467 -8.74 -16.72 17.80
N PHE A 468 -9.59 -17.13 18.73
CA PHE A 468 -10.91 -17.67 18.46
C PHE A 468 -11.97 -16.92 19.28
N ASP A 469 -12.96 -16.38 18.62
CA ASP A 469 -14.08 -15.70 19.28
C ASP A 469 -15.11 -16.71 19.75
N VAL A 470 -15.13 -16.93 21.05
CA VAL A 470 -16.06 -17.85 21.71
C VAL A 470 -17.50 -17.34 21.64
N ASP A 471 -17.72 -16.03 21.52
CA ASP A 471 -19.06 -15.47 21.48
C ASP A 471 -19.77 -15.68 20.15
N THR A 472 -19.03 -15.52 19.05
CA THR A 472 -19.53 -15.74 17.70
C THR A 472 -19.31 -17.17 17.18
N LEU A 473 -18.55 -18.03 17.89
CA LEU A 473 -18.06 -19.32 17.43
C LEU A 473 -17.31 -19.26 16.09
N ARG A 474 -16.59 -18.18 15.86
CA ARG A 474 -15.83 -17.97 14.64
C ARG A 474 -14.34 -17.70 14.92
N PRO A 475 -13.45 -18.19 14.08
CA PRO A 475 -12.06 -17.81 14.14
C PRO A 475 -11.91 -16.33 13.73
N THR A 476 -11.10 -15.58 14.46
CA THR A 476 -10.71 -14.23 14.05
C THR A 476 -9.54 -14.25 13.07
N TYR A 477 -8.85 -15.37 12.94
CA TYR A 477 -7.63 -15.59 12.16
C TYR A 477 -6.44 -14.71 12.57
N ARG A 478 -6.51 -14.05 13.73
CA ARG A 478 -5.38 -13.27 14.26
C ARG A 478 -4.39 -14.18 14.96
N LEU A 479 -3.10 -13.97 14.71
CA LEU A 479 -2.02 -14.66 15.40
C LEU A 479 -1.50 -13.77 16.54
N LEU A 480 -1.51 -14.29 17.76
CA LEU A 480 -1.05 -13.62 18.98
C LEU A 480 0.22 -14.34 19.45
N ILE A 481 1.38 -13.70 19.33
CA ILE A 481 2.68 -14.24 19.77
C ILE A 481 2.89 -13.92 21.26
N GLY A 482 3.48 -14.88 22.01
CA GLY A 482 3.72 -14.78 23.44
C GLY A 482 2.57 -15.29 24.29
N ILE A 483 1.58 -15.96 23.69
CA ILE A 483 0.42 -16.52 24.38
C ILE A 483 0.23 -17.96 23.96
N ALA A 484 0.04 -18.85 24.95
CA ALA A 484 -0.38 -20.21 24.70
C ALA A 484 -1.92 -20.26 24.52
N GLY A 485 -2.39 -20.77 23.39
CA GLY A 485 -3.81 -20.85 23.09
C GLY A 485 -4.58 -21.78 24.04
N LYS A 486 -5.79 -21.38 24.39
CA LYS A 486 -6.71 -22.14 25.22
C LYS A 486 -7.50 -23.17 24.42
N SER A 487 -7.80 -24.30 25.06
CA SER A 487 -8.76 -25.29 24.58
C SER A 487 -10.19 -24.77 24.80
N ASN A 488 -10.93 -24.45 23.74
CA ASN A 488 -12.30 -23.95 23.84
C ASN A 488 -13.36 -25.02 23.60
N ALA A 489 -13.00 -26.30 23.66
CA ALA A 489 -13.90 -27.42 23.35
C ALA A 489 -15.20 -27.42 24.15
N PHE A 490 -15.16 -27.18 25.45
CA PHE A 490 -16.35 -27.16 26.31
C PHE A 490 -17.25 -25.95 26.04
N ALA A 491 -16.64 -24.79 25.84
CA ALA A 491 -17.40 -23.57 25.52
C ALA A 491 -18.09 -23.69 24.14
N ILE A 492 -17.39 -24.22 23.15
CA ILE A 492 -17.93 -24.50 21.82
C ILE A 492 -19.06 -25.52 21.89
N SER A 493 -18.84 -26.67 22.59
CA SER A 493 -19.85 -27.71 22.75
C SER A 493 -21.11 -27.21 23.46
N SER A 494 -20.96 -26.39 24.52
CA SER A 494 -22.09 -25.77 25.21
C SER A 494 -22.92 -24.89 24.28
N LYS A 495 -22.27 -24.04 23.47
CA LYS A 495 -22.97 -23.16 22.53
C LYS A 495 -23.60 -23.92 21.33
N LEU A 496 -23.05 -25.06 20.97
CA LEU A 496 -23.63 -25.96 19.97
C LEU A 496 -24.81 -26.78 20.51
N GLY A 497 -25.11 -26.66 21.82
CA GLY A 497 -26.29 -27.27 22.42
C GLY A 497 -26.05 -28.61 23.12
N LEU A 498 -24.79 -28.97 23.38
CA LEU A 498 -24.50 -30.14 24.22
C LEU A 498 -25.04 -29.91 25.65
N PRO A 499 -25.81 -30.82 26.23
CA PRO A 499 -26.38 -30.69 27.58
C PRO A 499 -25.31 -30.44 28.62
N SER A 500 -25.60 -29.51 29.57
CA SER A 500 -24.65 -29.10 30.61
C SER A 500 -24.14 -30.26 31.46
N TYR A 501 -25.01 -31.24 31.80
CA TYR A 501 -24.63 -32.41 32.58
C TYR A 501 -23.54 -33.28 31.92
N ILE A 502 -23.51 -33.35 30.57
CA ILE A 502 -22.46 -34.04 29.83
C ILE A 502 -21.14 -33.28 29.90
N ILE A 503 -21.23 -31.93 29.79
CA ILE A 503 -20.05 -31.05 29.90
C ILE A 503 -19.47 -31.14 31.34
N ASP A 504 -20.33 -31.14 32.37
CA ASP A 504 -19.91 -31.20 33.74
C ASP A 504 -19.30 -32.55 34.08
N ASP A 505 -19.87 -33.66 33.56
CA ASP A 505 -19.26 -35.01 33.69
C ASP A 505 -17.89 -35.04 32.97
N ALA A 506 -17.78 -34.50 31.77
CA ALA A 506 -16.52 -34.46 31.04
C ALA A 506 -15.45 -33.63 31.75
N LYS A 507 -15.79 -32.50 32.34
CA LYS A 507 -14.90 -31.66 33.17
C LYS A 507 -14.42 -32.45 34.40
N SER A 508 -15.31 -33.20 35.07
CA SER A 508 -14.95 -33.98 36.25
C SER A 508 -13.91 -35.08 35.98
N ARG A 509 -13.73 -35.48 34.69
CA ARG A 509 -12.78 -36.48 34.25
C ARG A 509 -11.39 -35.92 33.92
N ILE A 510 -11.24 -34.59 33.87
CA ILE A 510 -9.96 -33.89 33.69
C ILE A 510 -9.23 -33.81 35.03
N SER A 511 -7.90 -33.91 34.99
CA SER A 511 -7.12 -33.82 36.25
C SER A 511 -7.13 -32.40 36.76
N LYS A 512 -7.16 -32.22 38.11
CA LYS A 512 -7.13 -30.87 38.76
C LYS A 512 -5.86 -30.05 38.40
N LYS A 513 -4.76 -30.72 38.03
CA LYS A 513 -3.53 -30.00 37.60
C LYS A 513 -3.69 -29.37 36.23
N ASP A 514 -4.35 -30.05 35.32
CA ASP A 514 -4.58 -29.55 33.95
C ASP A 514 -5.60 -28.40 33.96
N GLU A 515 -6.62 -28.48 34.86
CA GLU A 515 -7.62 -27.41 35.02
C GLU A 515 -7.00 -26.13 35.58
N SER A 516 -6.13 -26.22 36.61
CA SER A 516 -5.48 -25.03 37.19
C SER A 516 -4.48 -24.39 36.24
N PHE A 517 -3.84 -25.15 35.38
CA PHE A 517 -2.92 -24.66 34.37
C PHE A 517 -3.67 -23.93 33.22
N GLU A 518 -4.78 -24.51 32.76
CA GLU A 518 -5.65 -23.85 31.75
C GLU A 518 -6.25 -22.54 32.27
N ASP A 519 -6.53 -22.41 33.58
CA ASP A 519 -7.02 -21.17 34.18
C ASP A 519 -5.95 -20.08 34.19
N VAL A 520 -4.72 -20.38 34.54
CA VAL A 520 -3.57 -19.44 34.48
C VAL A 520 -3.30 -19.01 33.05
N LEU A 521 -3.33 -19.94 32.10
CA LEU A 521 -3.21 -19.59 30.66
C LEU A 521 -4.32 -18.65 30.22
N THR A 522 -5.55 -18.84 30.73
CA THR A 522 -6.70 -17.99 30.45
C THR A 522 -6.48 -16.55 30.93
N GLU A 523 -5.94 -16.38 32.12
CA GLU A 523 -5.66 -15.06 32.69
C GLU A 523 -4.56 -14.34 31.91
N LEU A 524 -3.49 -15.06 31.51
CA LEU A 524 -2.43 -14.54 30.68
C LEU A 524 -2.92 -14.12 29.29
N GLU A 525 -3.78 -14.93 28.64
CA GLU A 525 -4.38 -14.62 27.34
C GLU A 525 -5.25 -13.36 27.41
N ASN A 526 -6.13 -13.26 28.44
CA ASN A 526 -6.97 -12.09 28.63
C ASN A 526 -6.15 -10.80 28.82
N ASN A 527 -5.11 -10.85 29.64
CA ASN A 527 -4.22 -9.71 29.89
C ASN A 527 -3.48 -9.29 28.62
N ARG A 528 -3.02 -10.25 27.82
CA ARG A 528 -2.30 -9.97 26.57
C ARG A 528 -3.23 -9.41 25.47
N VAL A 529 -4.44 -9.94 25.34
CA VAL A 529 -5.46 -9.40 24.41
C VAL A 529 -5.76 -7.94 24.76
N ILE A 530 -5.83 -7.59 26.04
CA ILE A 530 -5.99 -6.21 26.50
C ILE A 530 -4.80 -5.36 26.04
N ILE A 531 -3.57 -5.83 26.29
CA ILE A 531 -2.33 -5.15 25.90
C ILE A 531 -2.25 -4.94 24.38
N GLU A 532 -2.61 -5.94 23.58
CA GLU A 532 -2.61 -5.84 22.11
C GLU A 532 -3.64 -4.81 21.61
N ASN A 533 -4.83 -4.79 22.20
CA ASN A 533 -5.85 -3.80 21.87
C ASN A 533 -5.40 -2.37 22.24
N GLU A 534 -4.79 -2.21 23.41
CA GLU A 534 -4.22 -0.93 23.84
C GLU A 534 -3.06 -0.49 22.92
N LYS A 535 -2.18 -1.40 22.50
CA LYS A 535 -1.14 -1.10 21.50
C LYS A 535 -1.72 -0.62 20.17
N ALA A 536 -2.78 -1.29 19.69
CA ALA A 536 -3.45 -0.89 18.46
C ALA A 536 -4.07 0.51 18.56
N GLU A 537 -4.63 0.85 19.73
CA GLU A 537 -5.19 2.17 20.02
C GLU A 537 -4.07 3.24 20.10
N ILE A 538 -2.96 2.93 20.77
CA ILE A 538 -1.78 3.79 20.83
C ILE A 538 -1.20 4.05 19.43
N GLU A 539 -1.11 3.04 18.55
CA GLU A 539 -0.65 3.24 17.18
C GLU A 539 -1.60 4.14 16.37
N LYS A 540 -2.91 3.99 16.59
CA LYS A 540 -3.92 4.85 15.97
C LYS A 540 -3.77 6.31 16.42
N LEU A 541 -3.64 6.51 17.73
CA LEU A 541 -3.44 7.84 18.33
C LEU A 541 -2.11 8.48 17.87
N LYS A 542 -1.04 7.68 17.79
CA LYS A 542 0.25 8.17 17.26
C LYS A 542 0.13 8.71 15.83
N ARG A 543 -0.58 8.00 14.95
CA ARG A 543 -0.81 8.47 13.55
C ARG A 543 -1.63 9.76 13.53
N GLU A 544 -2.63 9.85 14.38
CA GLU A 544 -3.47 11.05 14.49
C GLU A 544 -2.65 12.25 14.98
N ILE A 545 -1.79 12.05 16.00
CA ILE A 545 -0.86 13.06 16.49
C ILE A 545 0.13 13.50 15.40
N GLU A 546 0.64 12.57 14.60
CA GLU A 546 1.59 12.87 13.51
C GLU A 546 0.93 13.70 12.39
N LEU A 547 -0.32 13.39 12.04
CA LEU A 547 -1.12 14.18 11.11
C LEU A 547 -1.42 15.59 11.63
N LEU A 548 -1.82 15.69 12.91
CA LEU A 548 -2.07 16.98 13.56
C LEU A 548 -0.82 17.83 13.67
N LYS A 549 0.32 17.21 13.99
CA LYS A 549 1.63 17.88 14.05
C LYS A 549 2.00 18.47 12.67
N LYS A 550 1.83 17.70 11.61
CA LYS A 550 2.09 18.14 10.24
C LYS A 550 1.15 19.27 9.80
N ASP A 551 -0.12 19.20 10.19
CA ASP A 551 -1.08 20.30 9.92
C ASP A 551 -0.72 21.56 10.71
N TYR A 552 -0.32 21.39 11.98
CA TYR A 552 0.15 22.50 12.82
C TYR A 552 1.40 23.18 12.24
N GLU A 553 2.41 22.41 11.83
CA GLU A 553 3.63 22.91 11.19
C GLU A 553 3.30 23.67 9.89
N ASN A 554 2.40 23.15 9.08
CA ASN A 554 1.94 23.81 7.85
C ASN A 554 1.20 25.12 8.14
N ARG A 555 0.36 25.16 9.17
CA ARG A 555 -0.33 26.38 9.61
C ARG A 555 0.67 27.40 10.16
N GLN A 556 1.64 26.97 10.95
CA GLN A 556 2.68 27.84 11.47
C GLN A 556 3.52 28.46 10.35
N LYS A 557 3.90 27.68 9.33
CA LYS A 557 4.62 28.16 8.16
C LYS A 557 3.82 29.21 7.38
N LYS A 558 2.52 28.96 7.11
CA LYS A 558 1.64 29.91 6.46
C LYS A 558 1.47 31.21 7.27
N LEU A 559 1.44 31.10 8.60
CA LEU A 559 1.32 32.25 9.50
C LEU A 559 2.60 33.11 9.50
N LEU A 560 3.78 32.47 9.45
CA LEU A 560 5.06 33.17 9.29
C LEU A 560 5.15 33.86 7.93
N GLU A 561 4.79 33.19 6.84
CA GLU A 561 4.77 33.76 5.48
C GLU A 561 3.82 34.97 5.39
N SER A 562 2.62 34.86 6.00
CA SER A 562 1.67 35.97 6.04
C SER A 562 2.16 37.17 6.89
N LYS A 563 2.82 36.87 8.02
CA LYS A 563 3.45 37.89 8.88
C LYS A 563 4.55 38.62 8.12
N ASP A 564 5.44 37.88 7.44
CA ASP A 564 6.53 38.48 6.65
C ASP A 564 6.00 39.33 5.48
N LYS A 565 4.90 38.90 4.85
CA LYS A 565 4.21 39.67 3.81
C LYS A 565 3.64 40.96 4.37
N ILE A 566 2.93 40.94 5.50
CA ILE A 566 2.37 42.12 6.16
C ILE A 566 3.47 43.08 6.58
N ILE A 567 4.58 42.60 7.15
CA ILE A 567 5.72 43.44 7.53
C ILE A 567 6.36 44.11 6.31
N ARG A 568 6.48 43.38 5.18
CA ARG A 568 7.03 43.91 3.94
C ARG A 568 6.14 44.99 3.34
N GLU A 569 4.84 44.74 3.26
CA GLU A 569 3.84 45.71 2.81
C GLU A 569 3.82 46.98 3.69
N ALA A 570 3.84 46.84 5.02
CA ALA A 570 3.89 47.93 5.96
C ALA A 570 5.21 48.75 5.84
N THR A 571 6.33 48.07 5.57
CA THR A 571 7.64 48.71 5.38
C THR A 571 7.69 49.51 4.07
N GLU A 572 7.09 48.99 3.00
CA GLU A 572 6.95 49.68 1.71
C GLU A 572 6.06 50.91 1.83
N GLU A 573 4.92 50.76 2.51
CA GLU A 573 4.00 51.86 2.76
C GLU A 573 4.64 52.97 3.61
N ALA A 574 5.38 52.62 4.67
CA ALA A 574 6.16 53.55 5.49
C ALA A 574 7.24 54.29 4.67
N ARG A 575 7.92 53.58 3.73
CA ARG A 575 8.91 54.17 2.83
C ARG A 575 8.29 55.14 1.85
N GLU A 576 7.13 54.82 1.30
CA GLU A 576 6.40 55.77 0.42
C GLU A 576 5.97 57.02 1.17
N ILE A 577 5.44 56.91 2.39
CA ILE A 577 5.06 58.03 3.25
C ILE A 577 6.27 58.96 3.54
N LEU A 578 7.41 58.34 3.91
CA LEU A 578 8.65 59.10 4.17
C LEU A 578 9.18 59.78 2.92
N GLN A 579 9.08 59.15 1.75
CA GLN A 579 9.51 59.72 0.48
C GLN A 579 8.61 60.90 0.09
N ASP A 580 7.29 60.81 0.29
CA ASP A 580 6.34 61.91 0.00
C ASP A 580 6.51 63.09 0.97
N ALA A 581 6.77 62.81 2.24
CA ALA A 581 7.12 63.82 3.23
C ALA A 581 8.43 64.55 2.87
N LYS A 582 9.48 63.83 2.44
CA LYS A 582 10.72 64.40 1.95
C LYS A 582 10.52 65.29 0.73
N ASN A 583 9.78 64.83 -0.27
CA ASN A 583 9.47 65.58 -1.50
C ASN A 583 8.68 66.86 -1.18
N THR A 584 7.79 66.82 -0.19
CA THR A 584 7.01 67.93 0.28
C THR A 584 7.89 68.97 1.02
N ALA A 585 8.82 68.48 1.85
CA ALA A 585 9.81 69.32 2.54
C ALA A 585 10.77 70.01 1.55
N ASP A 586 11.29 69.24 0.56
CA ASP A 586 12.19 69.72 -0.48
C ASP A 586 11.49 70.80 -1.38
N THR A 587 10.21 70.64 -1.66
CA THR A 587 9.41 71.62 -2.39
C THR A 587 9.21 72.92 -1.55
N ALA A 588 8.89 72.75 -0.27
CA ALA A 588 8.75 73.88 0.65
C ALA A 588 10.07 74.66 0.83
N ILE A 589 11.22 73.93 0.93
CA ILE A 589 12.57 74.57 1.01
C ILE A 589 12.92 75.31 -0.31
N ARG A 590 12.63 74.72 -1.49
CA ARG A 590 12.84 75.37 -2.80
C ARG A 590 11.99 76.65 -2.95
N ASP A 591 10.74 76.59 -2.48
CA ASP A 591 9.86 77.76 -2.50
C ASP A 591 10.32 78.90 -1.56
N LEU A 592 10.94 78.51 -0.42
CA LEU A 592 11.61 79.42 0.52
C LEU A 592 12.87 80.03 -0.11
N MET A 593 13.73 79.25 -0.76
CA MET A 593 14.97 79.72 -1.38
C MET A 593 14.71 80.60 -2.64
N LYS A 594 13.60 80.43 -3.36
CA LYS A 594 13.21 81.25 -4.50
C LYS A 594 12.65 82.61 -4.11
N LYS A 595 12.38 82.84 -2.80
CA LYS A 595 11.77 84.08 -2.29
C LYS A 595 12.68 84.90 -1.36
N GLU A 596 13.97 85.00 -1.67
CA GLU A 596 14.89 85.90 -0.95
C GLU A 596 14.68 87.37 -1.20
N ASN A 597 13.53 87.84 -1.65
CA ASN A 597 13.16 89.21 -1.62
C ASN A 597 11.63 89.44 -1.48
N ARG A 598 11.29 89.95 -0.28
CA ARG A 598 10.01 90.53 0.21
C ARG A 598 9.17 89.50 1.04
N GLY A 599 9.11 89.81 2.30
CA GLY A 599 8.32 89.15 3.33
C GLY A 599 6.85 89.02 3.01
N ASP A 600 6.41 87.80 2.63
CA ASP A 600 5.01 87.48 2.56
C ASP A 600 4.69 86.29 3.55
N ILE A 601 4.35 86.68 4.77
CA ILE A 601 3.92 85.89 5.87
C ILE A 601 2.74 84.95 5.50
N ARG A 602 1.88 85.42 4.54
CA ARG A 602 0.74 84.60 4.07
C ARG A 602 1.12 83.40 3.24
N SER A 603 2.26 83.40 2.56
CA SER A 603 2.75 82.22 1.82
C SER A 603 3.36 81.13 2.75
N MET A 604 3.99 81.57 3.83
CA MET A 604 4.49 80.62 4.89
C MET A 604 3.34 79.98 5.64
N GLU A 605 2.28 80.68 5.91
CA GLU A 605 1.10 80.15 6.58
C GLU A 605 0.35 79.16 5.68
N ARG A 606 0.23 79.40 4.36
CA ARG A 606 -0.33 78.48 3.38
C ARG A 606 0.48 77.16 3.28
N ASN A 607 1.80 77.19 3.30
CA ASN A 607 2.66 76.00 3.24
C ASN A 607 2.59 75.24 4.57
N ARG A 608 2.50 75.90 5.70
CA ARG A 608 2.30 75.31 7.00
C ARG A 608 0.92 74.64 7.13
N THR A 609 -0.12 75.23 6.54
CA THR A 609 -1.48 74.67 6.51
C THR A 609 -1.54 73.45 5.61
N LYS A 610 -0.87 73.43 4.45
CA LYS A 610 -0.78 72.29 3.53
C LYS A 610 0.01 71.10 4.15
N LEU A 611 1.08 71.39 4.93
CA LEU A 611 1.82 70.41 5.66
C LEU A 611 0.95 69.82 6.78
N ARG A 612 0.19 70.63 7.47
CA ARG A 612 -0.73 70.21 8.52
C ARG A 612 -1.89 69.38 7.99
N GLU A 613 -2.50 69.79 6.88
CA GLU A 613 -3.53 69.00 6.17
C GLU A 613 -3.01 67.63 5.70
N LYS A 614 -1.75 67.55 5.19
CA LYS A 614 -1.15 66.29 4.80
C LYS A 614 -0.86 65.39 6.02
N ILE A 615 -0.38 65.92 7.11
CA ILE A 615 -0.14 65.22 8.36
C ILE A 615 -1.47 64.68 8.94
N ASP A 616 -2.51 65.51 8.94
CA ASP A 616 -3.84 65.12 9.45
C ASP A 616 -4.50 64.08 8.53
N ASN A 617 -4.31 64.17 7.19
CA ASN A 617 -4.74 63.14 6.24
C ASN A 617 -3.97 61.82 6.37
N THR A 618 -2.69 61.87 6.75
CA THR A 618 -1.90 60.67 7.01
C THR A 618 -2.29 60.06 8.34
N ASN A 619 -2.52 60.87 9.37
CA ASN A 619 -3.02 60.41 10.68
C ASN A 619 -4.43 59.81 10.57
N SER A 620 -5.30 60.36 9.69
CA SER A 620 -6.63 59.76 9.46
C SER A 620 -6.55 58.43 8.70
N LYS A 621 -5.57 58.21 7.82
CA LYS A 621 -5.34 56.92 7.16
C LYS A 621 -4.78 55.87 8.10
N VAL A 622 -3.93 56.23 9.05
CA VAL A 622 -3.38 55.34 10.05
C VAL A 622 -4.43 55.01 11.12
N SER A 623 -5.39 55.87 11.40
CA SER A 623 -6.46 55.64 12.38
C SER A 623 -7.64 54.82 11.86
N ILE A 624 -7.71 54.51 10.53
CA ILE A 624 -8.83 53.74 9.96
C ILE A 624 -8.67 52.25 10.15
N ASN A 625 -7.52 51.74 10.58
CA ASN A 625 -7.29 50.31 10.82
C ASN A 625 -7.41 49.81 12.26
N SER A 626 -7.90 50.64 13.17
CA SER A 626 -8.44 50.12 14.44
C SER A 626 -9.92 49.76 14.19
N SER A 627 -10.17 48.48 13.90
CA SER A 627 -11.48 47.87 13.78
C SER A 627 -12.41 48.45 14.87
N THR A 628 -13.50 49.04 14.45
CA THR A 628 -14.65 49.36 15.32
C THR A 628 -15.20 48.04 15.87
N VAL A 629 -14.64 47.60 17.00
CA VAL A 629 -15.32 46.66 17.89
C VAL A 629 -16.48 47.45 18.50
N ASN A 630 -17.70 47.06 18.16
CA ASN A 630 -18.91 47.52 18.80
C ASN A 630 -18.72 47.43 20.30
N LYS A 631 -18.50 48.53 21.00
CA LYS A 631 -18.44 48.61 22.47
C LYS A 631 -19.81 48.23 23.04
N LYS A 632 -20.02 46.98 23.33
CA LYS A 632 -21.07 46.56 24.30
C LYS A 632 -20.65 47.16 25.62
N LYS A 633 -21.45 48.11 26.16
CA LYS A 633 -21.27 48.63 27.52
C LYS A 633 -21.54 47.46 28.49
N ASN A 634 -20.47 47.04 29.16
CA ASN A 634 -20.56 46.02 30.23
C ASN A 634 -21.42 46.52 31.39
N LYS A 635 -22.32 45.71 31.89
CA LYS A 635 -23.13 46.01 33.08
C LYS A 635 -22.49 45.37 34.29
N PRO A 636 -22.63 45.98 35.49
CA PRO A 636 -22.07 45.40 36.74
C PRO A 636 -22.46 43.95 37.01
N SER A 637 -23.61 43.49 36.48
CA SER A 637 -24.11 42.11 36.58
C SER A 637 -23.35 41.08 35.72
N ASP A 638 -22.57 41.57 34.77
CA ASP A 638 -21.89 40.71 33.78
C ASP A 638 -20.54 40.16 34.30
N PHE A 639 -20.07 40.71 35.45
CA PHE A 639 -18.76 40.34 36.02
C PHE A 639 -18.90 39.29 37.12
N LYS A 640 -18.21 38.17 36.98
CA LYS A 640 -18.10 37.11 37.98
C LYS A 640 -16.67 36.92 38.45
N LEU A 641 -16.53 36.62 39.73
CA LEU A 641 -15.21 36.31 40.32
C LEU A 641 -14.63 35.07 39.69
N GLY A 642 -13.35 35.16 39.25
CA GLY A 642 -12.63 34.04 38.60
C GLY A 642 -12.81 33.93 37.08
N GLU A 643 -13.53 34.84 36.41
CA GLU A 643 -13.59 34.89 34.95
C GLU A 643 -12.34 35.49 34.33
N ASP A 644 -11.89 34.88 33.20
CA ASP A 644 -10.73 35.35 32.46
C ASP A 644 -11.10 36.56 31.59
N VAL A 645 -10.36 37.65 31.75
CA VAL A 645 -10.59 38.91 31.07
C VAL A 645 -9.29 39.52 30.58
N ARG A 646 -9.40 40.39 29.57
CA ARG A 646 -8.30 41.17 29.06
C ARG A 646 -8.50 42.66 29.42
N ILE A 647 -7.50 43.29 29.99
CA ILE A 647 -7.48 44.75 30.18
C ILE A 647 -7.05 45.37 28.86
N ILE A 648 -7.95 46.12 28.20
CA ILE A 648 -7.79 46.64 26.84
C ILE A 648 -6.66 47.67 26.81
N SER A 649 -6.60 48.61 27.77
CA SER A 649 -5.57 49.69 27.82
C SER A 649 -4.15 49.16 27.99
N LEU A 650 -3.98 47.99 28.61
CA LEU A 650 -2.69 47.38 28.91
C LEU A 650 -2.37 46.13 28.10
N ASN A 651 -3.36 45.65 27.32
CA ASN A 651 -3.32 44.41 26.55
C ASN A 651 -2.80 43.20 27.38
N MET A 652 -3.25 43.10 28.63
CA MET A 652 -2.85 42.06 29.57
C MET A 652 -4.08 41.20 29.93
N GLU A 653 -3.85 39.90 29.97
CA GLU A 653 -4.85 38.90 30.38
C GLU A 653 -4.72 38.62 31.86
N GLY A 654 -5.87 38.45 32.54
CA GLY A 654 -5.93 38.15 33.95
C GLY A 654 -7.33 37.68 34.37
N THR A 655 -7.46 37.30 35.66
CA THR A 655 -8.72 36.82 36.22
C THR A 655 -9.34 37.87 37.17
N ILE A 656 -10.66 38.00 37.14
CA ILE A 656 -11.39 38.93 37.99
C ILE A 656 -11.24 38.50 39.46
N ASN A 657 -10.65 39.39 40.27
CA ASN A 657 -10.40 39.16 41.70
C ASN A 657 -11.40 39.89 42.63
N SER A 658 -12.10 40.92 42.13
CA SER A 658 -13.16 41.56 42.86
C SER A 658 -14.30 42.04 41.96
N LEU A 659 -15.53 42.04 42.43
CA LEU A 659 -16.65 42.66 41.70
C LEU A 659 -16.51 44.17 41.61
N PRO A 660 -17.11 44.82 40.62
CA PRO A 660 -17.05 46.26 40.40
C PRO A 660 -17.61 47.04 41.63
N ASP A 661 -16.91 48.10 42.08
CA ASP A 661 -17.38 49.02 43.12
C ASP A 661 -18.42 50.01 42.61
N SER A 662 -18.97 50.84 43.48
CA SER A 662 -19.98 51.87 43.15
C SER A 662 -19.46 52.93 42.16
N LYS A 663 -18.14 52.97 41.86
CA LYS A 663 -17.47 53.86 40.90
C LYS A 663 -17.06 53.10 39.59
N GLY A 664 -17.42 51.85 39.48
CA GLY A 664 -17.13 51.00 38.30
C GLY A 664 -15.68 50.52 38.20
N ASN A 665 -14.94 50.48 39.31
CA ASN A 665 -13.61 49.93 39.35
C ASN A 665 -13.62 48.49 39.89
N LEU A 666 -12.78 47.62 39.33
CA LEU A 666 -12.60 46.23 39.82
C LEU A 666 -11.12 45.83 39.79
N TYR A 667 -10.78 44.80 40.52
CA TYR A 667 -9.41 44.30 40.52
C TYR A 667 -9.30 43.02 39.67
N VAL A 668 -8.30 43.03 38.78
CA VAL A 668 -7.93 41.88 37.94
C VAL A 668 -6.56 41.40 38.35
N LEU A 669 -6.42 40.10 38.51
CA LEU A 669 -5.17 39.43 38.82
C LEU A 669 -4.46 39.00 37.51
N CYS A 670 -3.42 39.74 37.16
CA CYS A 670 -2.59 39.41 35.96
C CYS A 670 -1.29 38.73 36.44
N GLY A 671 -1.25 37.41 36.40
CA GLY A 671 -0.19 36.61 37.01
C GLY A 671 -0.13 36.78 38.54
N ILE A 672 0.96 37.36 39.06
CA ILE A 672 1.14 37.65 40.52
C ILE A 672 0.79 39.07 40.89
N MET A 673 0.43 39.94 39.94
CA MET A 673 0.10 41.35 40.21
C MET A 673 -1.39 41.59 40.18
N ARG A 674 -1.86 42.29 41.25
CA ARG A 674 -3.26 42.75 41.38
C ARG A 674 -3.37 44.16 40.81
N MET A 675 -4.11 44.33 39.71
CA MET A 675 -4.29 45.58 39.04
C MET A 675 -5.71 46.10 39.12
N GLN A 676 -5.88 47.42 39.26
CA GLN A 676 -7.20 48.05 39.26
C GLN A 676 -7.53 48.46 37.80
N ALA A 677 -8.68 48.05 37.33
CA ALA A 677 -9.21 48.40 36.00
C ALA A 677 -10.66 48.91 36.10
N LYS A 678 -11.07 49.71 35.10
CA LYS A 678 -12.44 50.15 34.96
C LYS A 678 -13.26 49.15 34.17
N MET A 679 -14.56 49.04 34.46
CA MET A 679 -15.50 48.17 33.74
C MET A 679 -15.45 48.35 32.21
N ASP A 680 -15.29 49.62 31.75
CA ASP A 680 -15.25 49.95 30.30
C ASP A 680 -13.94 49.57 29.64
N ASP A 681 -12.91 49.17 30.41
CA ASP A 681 -11.57 48.81 29.94
C ASP A 681 -11.34 47.30 29.98
N ILE A 682 -12.41 46.52 30.12
CA ILE A 682 -12.35 45.07 30.25
C ILE A 682 -13.13 44.39 29.12
N GLU A 683 -12.47 43.42 28.49
CA GLU A 683 -13.01 42.50 27.47
C GLU A 683 -13.01 41.07 28.02
N PHE A 684 -14.16 40.40 27.94
CA PHE A 684 -14.26 38.99 28.35
C PHE A 684 -13.62 38.11 27.27
N ILE A 685 -12.83 37.12 27.67
CA ILE A 685 -12.19 36.14 26.78
C ILE A 685 -13.15 34.96 26.66
N ASP A 686 -13.85 34.87 25.50
CA ASP A 686 -14.66 33.70 25.17
C ASP A 686 -13.70 32.51 24.88
N LYS A 687 -13.68 31.52 25.75
CA LYS A 687 -13.09 30.21 25.45
C LYS A 687 -14.02 29.55 24.42
N PRO A 688 -13.48 29.04 23.27
CA PRO A 688 -14.32 28.31 22.34
C PRO A 688 -14.85 27.06 23.07
N ASP A 689 -16.17 27.00 23.23
CA ASP A 689 -16.86 25.80 23.66
C ASP A 689 -16.50 24.65 22.66
N ILE A 690 -15.81 23.64 23.17
CA ILE A 690 -15.63 22.38 22.44
C ILE A 690 -17.01 21.73 22.42
N ILE A 691 -17.75 21.93 21.33
CA ILE A 691 -19.02 21.24 21.05
C ILE A 691 -18.70 19.75 20.90
N VAL A 692 -18.81 19.01 22.01
CA VAL A 692 -18.97 17.56 21.98
C VAL A 692 -20.37 17.31 21.41
N LYS A 693 -20.44 16.92 20.14
CA LYS A 693 -21.69 16.43 19.55
C LYS A 693 -22.09 15.16 20.28
N ASP A 694 -23.10 15.29 21.13
CA ASP A 694 -23.85 14.18 21.70
C ASP A 694 -24.41 13.28 20.58
N MET A 695 -23.79 12.13 20.37
CA MET A 695 -24.44 11.00 19.71
C MET A 695 -25.39 10.38 20.72
N LYS A 696 -26.69 10.66 20.55
CA LYS A 696 -27.78 9.99 21.22
C LYS A 696 -27.77 8.51 20.90
N PHE A 697 -27.27 7.68 21.82
CA PHE A 697 -27.64 6.28 21.85
C PHE A 697 -28.92 6.12 22.67
N LYS A 698 -29.89 5.46 22.08
CA LYS A 698 -31.17 5.09 22.70
C LYS A 698 -30.92 4.20 23.90
N SER A 699 -31.47 4.59 25.05
CA SER A 699 -31.55 3.81 26.26
C SER A 699 -32.42 2.57 26.05
N GLY A 700 -31.79 1.40 26.19
CA GLY A 700 -32.48 0.16 26.51
C GLY A 700 -31.95 -0.34 27.83
N ASP A 701 -32.86 -0.49 28.79
CA ASP A 701 -32.67 -1.02 30.13
C ASP A 701 -31.77 -2.27 30.16
N LEU A 702 -30.87 -2.28 31.13
CA LEU A 702 -30.70 -3.42 32.03
C LEU A 702 -29.60 -3.14 33.08
N SER A 703 -30.07 -3.09 34.32
CA SER A 703 -29.30 -3.10 35.54
C SER A 703 -28.34 -4.29 35.63
N LYS A 704 -27.08 -4.08 36.00
CA LYS A 704 -26.34 -4.67 37.13
C LYS A 704 -24.81 -4.59 36.91
N LYS A 705 -24.24 -3.92 37.91
CA LYS A 705 -22.93 -4.20 38.58
C LYS A 705 -21.66 -4.30 37.75
N SER A 706 -20.85 -3.32 37.85
CA SER A 706 -19.67 -3.15 38.71
C SER A 706 -18.31 -3.53 38.07
N HIS A 707 -17.35 -2.65 38.32
CA HIS A 707 -15.90 -2.79 38.21
C HIS A 707 -15.31 -2.71 36.80
N GLN A 708 -15.16 -1.47 36.35
CA GLN A 708 -14.01 -1.10 35.50
C GLN A 708 -13.97 0.42 35.30
N LYS A 709 -13.38 1.14 36.24
CA LYS A 709 -12.92 2.53 36.07
C LYS A 709 -11.75 2.76 37.03
N SER A 710 -10.57 2.31 36.66
CA SER A 710 -9.41 2.62 37.51
C SER A 710 -8.09 2.88 36.79
N LEU A 711 -8.04 3.06 35.46
CA LEU A 711 -6.78 3.30 34.80
C LEU A 711 -6.68 4.60 33.97
N SER A 712 -7.72 5.43 33.89
CA SER A 712 -7.65 6.72 33.18
C SER A 712 -7.55 7.95 34.09
N LYS A 713 -7.41 7.78 35.40
CA LYS A 713 -7.34 8.90 36.38
C LYS A 713 -5.93 9.27 36.86
N ALA A 714 -4.90 8.54 36.48
CA ALA A 714 -3.56 8.73 37.03
C ALA A 714 -2.85 10.05 36.61
N SER A 715 -3.39 10.82 35.70
CA SER A 715 -2.74 12.07 35.22
C SER A 715 -3.42 13.38 35.66
N SER A 716 -4.47 13.36 36.51
CA SER A 716 -5.20 14.58 36.93
C SER A 716 -5.65 14.63 38.38
N ILE A 717 -5.01 13.87 39.26
CA ILE A 717 -5.38 13.95 40.67
C ILE A 717 -4.75 15.19 41.31
N SER A 718 -5.60 16.08 41.86
CA SER A 718 -5.15 17.26 42.60
C SER A 718 -4.37 16.85 43.85
N MET A 719 -3.26 17.52 44.15
CA MET A 719 -2.51 17.33 45.42
C MET A 719 -3.25 17.86 46.64
N GLU A 720 -4.47 18.41 46.49
CA GLU A 720 -5.27 18.97 47.57
C GLU A 720 -6.73 18.56 47.41
N ILE A 721 -7.35 18.12 48.54
CA ILE A 721 -8.78 17.89 48.65
C ILE A 721 -9.41 18.89 49.60
N ASN A 722 -10.53 19.48 49.20
CA ASN A 722 -11.27 20.47 50.01
C ASN A 722 -12.55 19.84 50.55
N LEU A 723 -12.62 19.70 51.89
CA LEU A 723 -13.73 19.11 52.65
C LEU A 723 -14.50 20.16 53.46
N LEU A 724 -14.28 21.46 53.23
CA LEU A 724 -14.94 22.55 53.95
C LEU A 724 -16.47 22.48 53.78
N GLY A 725 -17.19 22.54 54.91
CA GLY A 725 -18.66 22.59 54.91
C GLY A 725 -19.36 21.25 54.75
N LYS A 726 -18.62 20.12 54.66
CA LYS A 726 -19.21 18.78 54.55
C LYS A 726 -19.52 18.17 55.92
N MET A 727 -20.50 17.28 55.97
CA MET A 727 -20.80 16.46 57.17
C MET A 727 -19.68 15.43 57.35
N VAL A 728 -19.43 14.99 58.60
CA VAL A 728 -18.31 14.12 58.96
C VAL A 728 -18.31 12.82 58.13
N ASP A 729 -19.48 12.16 58.03
CA ASP A 729 -19.60 10.87 57.33
C ASP A 729 -19.37 11.02 55.83
N GLU A 730 -19.87 12.10 55.24
CA GLU A 730 -19.68 12.43 53.82
C GLU A 730 -18.21 12.76 53.47
N ALA A 731 -17.59 13.55 54.38
CA ALA A 731 -16.18 13.93 54.24
C ALA A 731 -15.24 12.73 54.36
N ILE A 732 -15.52 11.77 55.27
CA ILE A 732 -14.70 10.56 55.40
C ILE A 732 -14.85 9.66 54.17
N ALA A 733 -16.07 9.48 53.64
CA ALA A 733 -16.28 8.64 52.45
C ALA A 733 -15.58 9.21 51.21
N GLU A 734 -15.54 10.55 51.07
CA GLU A 734 -14.83 11.20 49.94
C GLU A 734 -13.32 11.21 50.15
N LEU A 735 -12.87 11.37 51.41
CA LEU A 735 -11.45 11.29 51.76
C LEU A 735 -10.88 9.89 51.49
N ASP A 736 -11.61 8.82 51.83
CA ASP A 736 -11.21 7.44 51.62
C ASP A 736 -10.91 7.19 50.13
N LYS A 737 -11.83 7.55 49.28
CA LYS A 737 -11.67 7.40 47.81
C LYS A 737 -10.51 8.23 47.26
N TYR A 738 -10.37 9.47 47.77
CA TYR A 738 -9.28 10.36 47.31
C TYR A 738 -7.90 9.86 47.74
N LEU A 739 -7.74 9.34 48.96
CA LEU A 739 -6.48 8.82 49.47
C LEU A 739 -6.08 7.54 48.73
N ASP A 740 -7.02 6.65 48.42
CA ASP A 740 -6.77 5.48 47.56
C ASP A 740 -6.31 5.87 46.16
N ASP A 741 -7.02 6.79 45.53
CA ASP A 741 -6.65 7.28 44.17
C ASP A 741 -5.27 7.99 44.19
N ALA A 742 -4.96 8.78 45.26
CA ALA A 742 -3.68 9.49 45.42
C ALA A 742 -2.52 8.52 45.65
N TYR A 743 -2.72 7.50 46.50
CA TYR A 743 -1.71 6.45 46.72
C TYR A 743 -1.43 5.62 45.49
N LEU A 744 -2.45 5.21 44.76
CA LEU A 744 -2.33 4.49 43.46
C LEU A 744 -1.64 5.34 42.38
N SER A 745 -1.70 6.65 42.51
CA SER A 745 -1.03 7.59 41.57
C SER A 745 0.40 7.94 42.00
N HIS A 746 0.95 7.26 43.05
CA HIS A 746 2.30 7.46 43.57
C HIS A 746 2.62 8.90 43.99
N LEU A 747 1.62 9.64 44.50
CA LEU A 747 1.87 10.94 45.13
C LEU A 747 2.62 10.74 46.47
N SER A 748 3.64 11.53 46.72
CA SER A 748 4.44 11.44 47.94
C SER A 748 3.72 12.07 49.15
N SER A 749 2.91 13.10 48.90
CA SER A 749 2.11 13.76 49.93
C SER A 749 0.89 14.45 49.35
N VAL A 750 -0.16 14.62 50.18
CA VAL A 750 -1.41 15.33 49.83
C VAL A 750 -1.88 16.25 50.94
N ARG A 751 -2.65 17.28 50.60
CA ARG A 751 -3.22 18.27 51.49
C ARG A 751 -4.70 18.08 51.66
N ILE A 752 -5.19 18.03 52.90
CA ILE A 752 -6.61 17.89 53.25
C ILE A 752 -7.07 19.18 53.93
N VAL A 753 -7.93 19.93 53.25
CA VAL A 753 -8.47 21.19 53.75
C VAL A 753 -9.80 20.92 54.47
N HIS A 754 -9.86 21.03 55.78
CA HIS A 754 -11.02 20.76 56.61
C HIS A 754 -11.51 21.99 57.41
N GLY A 755 -10.75 23.08 57.39
CA GLY A 755 -11.10 24.32 58.10
C GLY A 755 -10.83 24.31 59.61
N LYS A 756 -10.88 25.50 60.19
CA LYS A 756 -10.60 25.71 61.64
C LYS A 756 -11.79 25.46 62.54
N GLY A 757 -13.04 25.46 62.11
CA GLY A 757 -14.32 25.37 62.79
C GLY A 757 -14.27 24.78 64.21
N THR A 758 -15.27 24.01 64.62
CA THR A 758 -15.34 23.39 66.00
C THR A 758 -14.31 22.26 66.22
N GLY A 759 -13.52 21.91 65.17
CA GLY A 759 -12.55 20.83 65.21
C GLY A 759 -13.12 19.41 65.02
N ALA A 760 -14.46 19.26 64.92
CA ALA A 760 -15.09 17.94 64.74
C ALA A 760 -14.62 17.21 63.54
N LEU A 761 -14.56 17.88 62.36
CA LEU A 761 -14.11 17.31 61.08
C LEU A 761 -12.59 16.96 61.14
N ARG A 762 -11.75 17.83 61.68
CA ARG A 762 -10.33 17.57 61.92
C ARG A 762 -10.10 16.30 62.76
N ASN A 763 -10.80 16.19 63.91
CA ASN A 763 -10.62 15.04 64.77
C ASN A 763 -11.11 13.73 64.12
N ALA A 764 -12.18 13.77 63.34
CA ALA A 764 -12.67 12.63 62.59
C ALA A 764 -11.66 12.20 61.52
N ILE A 765 -11.11 13.14 60.74
CA ILE A 765 -10.06 12.88 59.72
C ILE A 765 -8.81 12.30 60.38
N HIS A 766 -8.31 12.86 61.47
CA HIS A 766 -7.14 12.33 62.19
C HIS A 766 -7.40 10.92 62.76
N ASN A 767 -8.58 10.63 63.26
CA ASN A 767 -8.95 9.30 63.73
C ASN A 767 -9.06 8.28 62.57
N TYR A 768 -9.53 8.71 61.43
CA TYR A 768 -9.57 7.91 60.25
C TYR A 768 -8.16 7.58 59.73
N LEU A 769 -7.29 8.60 59.57
CA LEU A 769 -5.92 8.46 59.08
C LEU A 769 -5.04 7.51 59.93
N LYS A 770 -5.31 7.37 61.24
CA LYS A 770 -4.61 6.40 62.11
C LYS A 770 -4.79 4.94 61.68
N ASN A 771 -5.92 4.65 61.04
CA ASN A 771 -6.30 3.29 60.67
C ASN A 771 -5.95 2.95 59.18
N VAL A 772 -5.44 3.90 58.42
CA VAL A 772 -5.10 3.72 57.01
C VAL A 772 -3.67 3.17 56.87
N SER A 773 -3.52 1.98 56.35
CA SER A 773 -2.27 1.21 56.34
C SER A 773 -1.15 1.79 55.48
N TYR A 774 -1.49 2.52 54.44
CA TYR A 774 -0.55 3.11 53.46
C TYR A 774 -0.18 4.58 53.76
N VAL A 775 -0.69 5.16 54.83
CA VAL A 775 -0.27 6.48 55.36
C VAL A 775 0.99 6.29 56.21
N SER A 776 2.06 7.03 55.89
CA SER A 776 3.31 7.03 56.65
C SER A 776 3.25 7.96 57.84
N SER A 777 2.85 9.20 57.58
CA SER A 777 2.71 10.23 58.62
C SER A 777 1.63 11.24 58.26
N TYR A 778 1.08 11.95 59.29
CA TYR A 778 0.22 13.10 59.04
C TYR A 778 0.47 14.16 60.08
N ARG A 779 0.45 15.45 59.65
CA ARG A 779 0.67 16.60 60.51
C ARG A 779 -0.27 17.74 60.16
N LEU A 780 -0.55 18.63 61.12
CA LEU A 780 -1.18 19.91 60.79
C LEU A 780 -0.23 20.80 59.99
N ALA A 781 -0.75 21.58 59.08
CA ALA A 781 0.03 22.52 58.34
C ALA A 781 0.58 23.65 59.19
N GLU A 782 1.76 24.15 58.86
CA GLU A 782 2.42 25.25 59.56
C GLU A 782 1.90 26.63 59.12
N TYR A 783 2.35 27.69 59.81
CA TYR A 783 1.99 29.05 59.48
C TYR A 783 2.45 29.43 58.07
N GLY A 784 1.48 29.72 57.18
CA GLY A 784 1.73 29.92 55.73
C GLY A 784 1.32 28.78 54.84
N GLU A 785 1.12 27.55 55.35
CA GLU A 785 0.68 26.36 54.58
C GLU A 785 -0.83 26.07 54.69
N GLY A 786 -1.58 26.93 55.41
CA GLY A 786 -3.04 26.75 55.66
C GLY A 786 -3.36 26.59 57.17
N ASP A 787 -2.34 26.56 58.05
CA ASP A 787 -2.45 26.61 59.49
C ASP A 787 -3.34 25.47 60.07
N ALA A 788 -3.95 25.62 61.23
CA ALA A 788 -4.76 24.58 61.87
C ALA A 788 -6.01 24.09 61.06
N GLY A 789 -6.27 24.65 59.89
CA GLY A 789 -7.37 24.26 58.99
C GLY A 789 -7.01 23.25 57.91
N VAL A 790 -5.73 22.82 57.83
CA VAL A 790 -5.22 21.87 56.81
C VAL A 790 -4.41 20.77 57.48
N THR A 791 -4.58 19.54 57.03
CA THR A 791 -3.74 18.38 57.40
C THR A 791 -2.96 17.92 56.19
N ILE A 792 -1.65 17.77 56.37
CA ILE A 792 -0.76 17.19 55.34
C ILE A 792 -0.55 15.73 55.67
N VAL A 793 -0.73 14.87 54.65
CA VAL A 793 -0.59 13.41 54.77
C VAL A 793 0.55 12.97 53.87
N GLU A 794 1.45 12.13 54.37
CA GLU A 794 2.55 11.51 53.65
C GLU A 794 2.29 10.01 53.50
N PHE A 795 2.51 9.47 52.32
CA PHE A 795 2.33 8.06 52.03
C PHE A 795 3.62 7.26 52.22
N LYS A 796 3.48 5.94 52.41
CA LYS A 796 4.59 4.99 52.53
C LYS A 796 5.27 4.75 51.22
#